data_cec75ad4fe14b0eae174c9bf7a03a2f5
#
_entry.id   cec75ad4fe14b0eae174c9bf7a03a2f5
#
_cell.length_a   1.000
_cell.length_b   1.000
_cell.length_c   1.000
_cell.angle_alpha   90.00
_cell.angle_beta   90.00
_cell.angle_gamma   90.00
#
_symmetry.space_group_name_H-M   'P 1'
#
loop_
_entity.id
_entity.type
_entity.pdbx_description
1 polymer ?
#
loop_
_entity_poly.entity_id
_entity_poly.type
_entity_poly.pdbx_seq_one_letter_code
_entity_poly.pdbx_strand_id
1 'polypeptide(L)'
;MKVLLNIRMKKYLTIILTIISIALPDKIFAQYNIKWMTAGSLQSWFSEIGCEIEEGRIKEQQDGMQWPAIYQRQDAEAARGFWIGATNFTDADGVNYPYKVVHVGPRVPGTNEFFPQEFKMISKFDPPVVTVDGIVSYNNPTDNDEVDPTIKPDRMIVNVVNTQLGITMTRKIMQFSQQYHDNYFIYDYTFTNTGNTDGDPEIELPNNTLTGVYFYWQYRNALVNETRYEIGNATGWGINTMNDTRGDGVKVDPPNEQFRAQYSWHGHYPPFTAYDNIGAPIWTPAVNISPGDTIGRLGAPHFIGELTIHADKSATDPSDDPAQPSTTSWESSDDPLNSNNDAYNIAKMTTEYQTFISRGHKSPRHADAVQPDGNFINPAKWGDPSLGTSGGYSSANGYGPYTLAPGQSIHIIIAEAVSGISRERAIEVGKQYKQKIIDAATKNAIVMTGRDSLFQTFRRAIANYESGYNIPEPPKPPTSFTVTSRGDGISLDWTADASDPKLDHFEIYRAVGRYDSTYTLLYTAGPNERHYDDLTPVRGLLYYYYIVSVGKASDNTGVGLTPPGPLKSSRYYTQTYNPAILKRQPGTSMDQIRVVPNPFYIGAAAELTFGDQQPNRLAFFNIPGRCTIKIYTELGELIKTIEHTDGSGDAYWDSVTSSNQVVVSGLYIAVIENHDTGERKIIKFVIIR
;
A
#
# COMPACT_ATOMS: atom_id res chain seq x y z
N MET A 1 -57.06 10.38 35.04
CA MET A 1 -56.82 9.75 33.73
C MET A 1 -56.02 10.63 32.76
N LYS A 2 -56.29 11.93 32.57
CA LYS A 2 -55.53 12.83 31.69
C LYS A 2 -54.06 13.06 32.11
N VAL A 3 -53.73 13.07 33.40
CA VAL A 3 -52.36 13.29 33.89
C VAL A 3 -51.46 12.07 33.68
N LEU A 4 -51.98 10.87 33.81
CA LEU A 4 -51.25 9.61 33.57
C LEU A 4 -50.95 9.39 32.07
N LEU A 5 -51.83 9.87 31.19
CA LEU A 5 -51.65 9.77 29.75
C LEU A 5 -50.53 10.72 29.27
N ASN A 6 -50.43 11.91 29.84
CA ASN A 6 -49.38 12.87 29.52
C ASN A 6 -47.97 12.44 30.01
N ILE A 7 -47.89 11.72 31.13
CA ILE A 7 -46.60 11.21 31.64
C ILE A 7 -46.12 10.02 30.78
N ARG A 8 -47.01 9.16 30.32
CA ARG A 8 -46.66 8.06 29.40
C ARG A 8 -46.23 8.60 28.02
N MET A 9 -46.96 9.54 27.45
CA MET A 9 -46.57 10.15 26.17
C MET A 9 -45.21 10.87 26.24
N LYS A 10 -44.91 11.60 27.31
CA LYS A 10 -43.56 12.22 27.49
C LYS A 10 -42.47 11.17 27.61
N LYS A 11 -42.68 10.04 28.31
CA LYS A 11 -41.70 8.95 28.39
C LYS A 11 -41.45 8.29 27.01
N TYR A 12 -42.49 8.05 26.23
CA TYR A 12 -42.33 7.50 24.89
C TYR A 12 -41.68 8.51 23.92
N LEU A 13 -41.99 9.80 24.05
CA LEU A 13 -41.37 10.85 23.25
C LEU A 13 -39.86 10.99 23.60
N THR A 14 -39.49 10.87 24.87
CA THR A 14 -38.10 10.89 25.32
C THR A 14 -37.35 9.65 24.87
N ILE A 15 -37.96 8.47 24.90
CA ILE A 15 -37.35 7.22 24.41
C ILE A 15 -37.18 7.28 22.89
N ILE A 16 -38.16 7.79 22.14
CA ILE A 16 -38.07 7.96 20.68
C ILE A 16 -37.00 8.99 20.33
N LEU A 17 -36.87 10.13 21.04
CA LEU A 17 -35.83 11.10 20.86
C LEU A 17 -34.44 10.54 21.23
N THR A 18 -34.34 9.69 22.25
CA THR A 18 -33.07 9.03 22.62
C THR A 18 -32.69 7.94 21.60
N ILE A 19 -33.66 7.21 21.05
CA ILE A 19 -33.43 6.22 19.99
C ILE A 19 -33.06 6.92 18.68
N ILE A 20 -33.64 8.08 18.36
CA ILE A 20 -33.28 8.89 17.19
C ILE A 20 -31.88 9.52 17.37
N SER A 21 -31.49 9.91 18.59
CA SER A 21 -30.11 10.41 18.84
C SER A 21 -29.05 9.29 18.88
N ILE A 22 -29.44 8.04 19.12
CA ILE A 22 -28.56 6.87 19.00
C ILE A 22 -28.53 6.34 17.55
N ALA A 23 -29.53 6.67 16.75
CA ALA A 23 -29.66 6.30 15.34
C ALA A 23 -29.28 7.43 14.35
N LEU A 24 -28.74 8.55 14.84
CA LEU A 24 -27.98 9.44 13.97
C LEU A 24 -26.64 8.74 13.77
N PRO A 25 -26.35 8.28 12.56
CA PRO A 25 -25.00 7.82 12.28
C PRO A 25 -24.07 8.98 12.66
N ASP A 26 -23.01 8.69 13.40
CA ASP A 26 -21.82 9.51 13.38
C ASP A 26 -21.63 9.95 11.93
N LYS A 27 -21.40 11.23 11.70
CA LYS A 27 -21.31 11.81 10.37
C LYS A 27 -20.75 10.76 9.41
N ILE A 28 -21.57 10.32 8.47
CA ILE A 28 -21.10 9.50 7.36
C ILE A 28 -20.20 10.47 6.59
N PHE A 29 -18.92 10.48 6.94
CA PHE A 29 -17.93 10.99 6.02
C PHE A 29 -18.09 10.14 4.77
N ALA A 30 -18.26 10.74 3.63
CA ALA A 30 -18.32 10.03 2.38
C ALA A 30 -17.00 9.27 2.27
N GLN A 31 -17.06 7.96 2.51
CA GLN A 31 -15.90 7.09 2.36
C GLN A 31 -15.75 6.87 0.88
N TYR A 32 -14.77 7.53 0.27
CA TYR A 32 -14.45 7.34 -1.14
C TYR A 32 -13.97 5.91 -1.37
N ASN A 33 -14.29 5.36 -2.55
CA ASN A 33 -13.75 4.09 -2.96
C ASN A 33 -12.24 4.19 -3.12
N ILE A 34 -11.53 3.19 -2.66
CA ILE A 34 -10.09 3.06 -2.80
C ILE A 34 -9.74 1.75 -3.50
N LYS A 35 -8.63 1.74 -4.22
CA LYS A 35 -8.08 0.55 -4.87
C LYS A 35 -6.58 0.45 -4.61
N TRP A 36 -6.11 -0.78 -4.39
CA TRP A 36 -4.71 -1.06 -4.13
C TRP A 36 -3.98 -1.55 -5.37
N MET A 37 -2.84 -0.97 -5.66
CA MET A 37 -1.88 -1.51 -6.63
C MET A 37 -0.80 -2.30 -5.92
N THR A 38 -0.76 -3.62 -6.16
CA THR A 38 0.01 -4.60 -5.39
C THR A 38 0.97 -5.45 -6.22
N ALA A 39 1.16 -5.16 -7.50
CA ALA A 39 1.94 -6.00 -8.41
C ALA A 39 3.46 -5.84 -8.28
N GLY A 40 3.93 -4.71 -7.76
CA GLY A 40 5.36 -4.37 -7.67
C GLY A 40 5.90 -4.31 -6.25
N SER A 41 7.19 -4.00 -6.12
CA SER A 41 7.85 -3.72 -4.84
C SER A 41 7.36 -2.42 -4.19
N LEU A 42 6.89 -1.48 -4.99
CA LEU A 42 6.17 -0.29 -4.54
C LEU A 42 4.67 -0.57 -4.62
N GLN A 43 3.98 -0.42 -3.50
CA GLN A 43 2.53 -0.60 -3.40
C GLN A 43 1.89 0.64 -2.78
N SER A 44 0.72 1.00 -3.26
CA SER A 44 -0.06 2.12 -2.74
C SER A 44 -1.55 1.93 -2.98
N TRP A 45 -2.35 2.63 -2.20
CA TRP A 45 -3.78 2.81 -2.43
C TRP A 45 -4.04 4.10 -3.22
N PHE A 46 -5.15 4.12 -3.95
CA PHE A 46 -5.59 5.26 -4.75
C PHE A 46 -7.09 5.47 -4.53
N SER A 47 -7.52 6.73 -4.51
CA SER A 47 -8.89 7.13 -4.24
C SER A 47 -9.62 7.59 -5.51
N GLU A 48 -10.93 7.35 -5.58
CA GLU A 48 -11.80 7.80 -6.68
C GLU A 48 -11.92 9.32 -6.79
N ILE A 49 -11.67 10.06 -5.68
CA ILE A 49 -11.74 11.53 -5.68
C ILE A 49 -10.64 12.20 -6.51
N GLY A 50 -9.65 11.44 -6.99
CA GLY A 50 -8.57 11.94 -7.82
C GLY A 50 -7.29 12.31 -7.07
N CYS A 51 -7.27 12.16 -5.75
CA CYS A 51 -6.11 12.43 -4.91
C CYS A 51 -6.14 11.58 -3.63
N GLU A 52 -4.99 11.27 -3.06
CA GLU A 52 -4.79 10.45 -1.86
C GLU A 52 -4.75 11.34 -0.61
N ILE A 53 -5.93 11.66 -0.09
CA ILE A 53 -6.13 12.64 0.99
C ILE A 53 -5.95 12.04 2.39
N GLU A 54 -5.56 12.87 3.36
CA GLU A 54 -5.56 12.52 4.78
C GLU A 54 -6.92 12.85 5.39
N GLU A 55 -7.89 11.95 5.27
CA GLU A 55 -9.21 12.10 5.88
C GLU A 55 -9.44 11.06 6.96
N GLY A 56 -9.82 11.51 8.15
CA GLY A 56 -10.37 10.66 9.21
C GLY A 56 -9.44 9.64 9.83
N ARG A 57 -8.15 9.65 9.56
CA ARG A 57 -7.16 8.71 10.08
C ARG A 57 -7.50 7.24 9.80
N ILE A 58 -8.00 6.96 8.63
CA ILE A 58 -8.15 5.59 8.17
C ILE A 58 -6.74 5.01 8.02
N LYS A 59 -6.55 3.76 8.42
CA LYS A 59 -5.24 3.10 8.35
C LYS A 59 -4.63 3.17 6.96
N GLU A 60 -5.44 3.02 5.95
CA GLU A 60 -5.07 3.04 4.54
C GLU A 60 -4.45 4.37 4.11
N GLN A 61 -4.91 5.48 4.64
CA GLN A 61 -4.45 6.82 4.29
C GLN A 61 -3.05 7.16 4.79
N GLN A 62 -2.50 6.36 5.69
CA GLN A 62 -1.14 6.55 6.22
C GLN A 62 -0.15 5.51 5.72
N ASP A 63 -0.61 4.56 4.92
CA ASP A 63 0.19 3.45 4.43
C ASP A 63 0.48 3.59 2.91
N GLY A 64 0.39 4.81 2.34
CA GLY A 64 0.67 5.08 0.93
C GLY A 64 2.15 4.96 0.57
N MET A 65 2.43 4.62 -0.69
CA MET A 65 3.78 4.51 -1.24
C MET A 65 4.69 3.60 -0.41
N GLN A 66 4.22 2.37 -0.11
CA GLN A 66 4.98 1.37 0.65
C GLN A 66 6.12 0.79 -0.18
N TRP A 67 7.35 0.92 0.30
CA TRP A 67 8.52 0.36 -0.35
C TRP A 67 9.64 -0.01 0.64
N PRO A 68 10.25 -1.21 0.54
CA PRO A 68 9.72 -2.37 -0.16
C PRO A 68 8.46 -2.92 0.56
N ALA A 69 7.40 -3.13 -0.21
CA ALA A 69 6.05 -3.43 0.34
C ALA A 69 5.94 -4.74 1.12
N ILE A 70 6.95 -5.61 1.03
CA ILE A 70 7.02 -6.82 1.86
C ILE A 70 7.17 -6.49 3.35
N TYR A 71 7.76 -5.34 3.68
CA TYR A 71 8.01 -4.93 5.06
C TYR A 71 6.88 -4.05 5.56
N GLN A 72 6.41 -4.33 6.77
CA GLN A 72 5.38 -3.51 7.40
C GLN A 72 5.88 -2.09 7.69
N ARG A 73 4.97 -1.13 7.62
CA ARG A 73 5.20 0.27 8.03
C ARG A 73 6.31 0.99 7.25
N GLN A 74 6.56 0.58 6.01
CA GLN A 74 7.55 1.20 5.13
C GLN A 74 6.88 2.18 4.14
N ASP A 75 5.84 2.87 4.58
CA ASP A 75 5.15 3.91 3.84
C ASP A 75 6.05 5.16 3.70
N ALA A 76 5.92 5.85 2.59
CA ALA A 76 6.72 7.04 2.30
C ALA A 76 5.89 8.31 2.14
N GLU A 77 4.58 8.18 1.94
CA GLU A 77 3.65 9.28 1.78
C GLU A 77 2.55 9.23 2.84
N ALA A 78 2.25 10.38 3.42
CA ALA A 78 1.18 10.50 4.38
C ALA A 78 -0.12 11.05 3.78
N ALA A 79 -0.02 11.91 2.77
CA ALA A 79 -1.15 12.46 2.04
C ALA A 79 -0.69 13.24 0.83
N ARG A 80 -1.62 13.48 -0.08
CA ARG A 80 -1.45 14.32 -1.26
C ARG A 80 -2.58 15.34 -1.35
N GLY A 81 -2.28 16.50 -1.92
CA GLY A 81 -3.28 17.50 -2.31
C GLY A 81 -3.19 17.80 -3.79
N PHE A 82 -4.32 18.04 -4.41
CA PHE A 82 -4.41 18.48 -5.79
C PHE A 82 -5.39 19.65 -5.88
N TRP A 83 -4.90 20.79 -6.37
CA TRP A 83 -5.68 22.01 -6.52
C TRP A 83 -5.64 22.48 -7.97
N ILE A 84 -6.74 23.07 -8.43
CA ILE A 84 -6.77 23.72 -9.75
C ILE A 84 -7.16 25.17 -9.54
N GLY A 85 -6.34 26.09 -10.04
CA GLY A 85 -6.61 27.52 -10.01
C GLY A 85 -6.86 28.08 -11.41
N ALA A 86 -7.75 29.07 -11.51
CA ALA A 86 -8.00 29.83 -12.76
C ALA A 86 -8.23 31.31 -12.45
N THR A 87 -8.04 32.17 -13.46
CA THR A 87 -8.26 33.62 -13.35
C THR A 87 -9.53 34.02 -14.07
N ASN A 88 -10.20 35.10 -13.58
CA ASN A 88 -11.38 35.71 -14.22
C ASN A 88 -12.49 34.69 -14.52
N PHE A 89 -12.77 33.80 -13.56
CA PHE A 89 -13.78 32.75 -13.70
C PHE A 89 -15.17 33.29 -13.36
N THR A 90 -16.15 32.96 -14.20
CA THR A 90 -17.57 33.19 -13.91
C THR A 90 -18.26 31.84 -13.80
N ASP A 91 -18.90 31.56 -12.67
CA ASP A 91 -19.61 30.32 -12.45
C ASP A 91 -20.97 30.26 -13.13
N ALA A 92 -21.67 29.14 -13.02
CA ALA A 92 -22.98 28.91 -13.62
C ALA A 92 -24.08 29.85 -13.05
N ASP A 93 -23.91 30.35 -11.85
CA ASP A 93 -24.80 31.33 -11.21
C ASP A 93 -24.50 32.78 -11.62
N GLY A 94 -23.47 32.99 -12.45
CA GLY A 94 -23.04 34.31 -12.92
C GLY A 94 -22.16 35.06 -11.91
N VAL A 95 -21.66 34.42 -10.86
CA VAL A 95 -20.74 35.05 -9.92
C VAL A 95 -19.33 35.08 -10.50
N ASN A 96 -18.72 36.26 -10.47
CA ASN A 96 -17.38 36.48 -11.01
C ASN A 96 -16.32 36.35 -9.89
N TYR A 97 -15.31 35.56 -10.17
CA TYR A 97 -14.14 35.31 -9.28
C TYR A 97 -12.88 35.80 -10.02
N PRO A 98 -12.19 36.81 -9.50
CA PRO A 98 -10.86 37.20 -10.03
C PRO A 98 -9.88 36.02 -10.03
N TYR A 99 -9.95 35.20 -9.00
CA TYR A 99 -9.25 33.93 -8.87
C TYR A 99 -10.23 32.88 -8.30
N LYS A 100 -10.39 31.77 -9.01
CA LYS A 100 -11.13 30.60 -8.53
C LYS A 100 -10.15 29.48 -8.29
N VAL A 101 -10.23 28.84 -7.12
CA VAL A 101 -9.44 27.65 -6.78
C VAL A 101 -10.39 26.56 -6.30
N VAL A 102 -10.23 25.36 -6.82
CA VAL A 102 -10.91 24.15 -6.36
C VAL A 102 -9.90 23.20 -5.77
N HIS A 103 -10.30 22.45 -4.75
CA HIS A 103 -9.39 21.79 -3.82
C HIS A 103 -9.80 20.35 -3.53
N VAL A 104 -8.83 19.44 -3.59
CA VAL A 104 -8.90 18.11 -2.96
C VAL A 104 -7.58 17.82 -2.25
N GLY A 105 -7.64 17.42 -0.99
CA GLY A 105 -6.46 17.14 -0.15
C GLY A 105 -5.58 18.38 0.15
N PRO A 106 -4.52 18.16 0.96
CA PRO A 106 -4.21 16.93 1.70
C PRO A 106 -5.21 16.58 2.82
N ARG A 107 -5.91 17.56 3.41
CA ARG A 107 -6.91 17.36 4.49
C ARG A 107 -8.31 17.79 4.13
N VAL A 108 -8.52 18.17 2.88
CA VAL A 108 -9.81 18.63 2.37
C VAL A 108 -10.42 17.53 1.53
N PRO A 109 -11.65 17.09 1.84
CA PRO A 109 -12.25 15.95 1.14
C PRO A 109 -12.67 16.23 -0.32
N GLY A 110 -12.58 17.48 -0.79
CA GLY A 110 -13.02 17.82 -2.15
C GLY A 110 -14.53 17.78 -2.38
N THR A 111 -15.30 17.64 -1.32
CA THR A 111 -16.77 17.58 -1.38
C THR A 111 -17.33 18.85 -2.04
N ASN A 112 -18.21 18.67 -3.03
CA ASN A 112 -18.80 19.74 -3.84
C ASN A 112 -17.80 20.53 -4.72
N GLU A 113 -16.56 20.08 -4.85
CA GLU A 113 -15.56 20.68 -5.72
C GLU A 113 -15.00 19.69 -6.73
N PHE A 114 -14.97 18.38 -6.37
CA PHE A 114 -14.55 17.25 -7.20
C PHE A 114 -15.63 16.18 -7.19
N PHE A 115 -15.99 15.68 -8.38
CA PHE A 115 -17.13 14.80 -8.62
C PHE A 115 -16.69 13.56 -9.39
N PRO A 116 -16.40 12.41 -8.72
CA PRO A 116 -15.98 11.18 -9.37
C PRO A 116 -17.01 10.68 -10.39
N GLN A 117 -16.57 10.32 -11.59
CA GLN A 117 -17.39 9.77 -12.68
C GLN A 117 -17.04 8.31 -12.99
N GLU A 118 -15.77 7.98 -12.99
CA GLU A 118 -15.27 6.61 -13.23
C GLU A 118 -14.08 6.31 -12.33
N PHE A 119 -14.06 5.09 -11.80
CA PHE A 119 -12.93 4.60 -11.01
C PHE A 119 -12.84 3.09 -11.13
N LYS A 120 -11.91 2.61 -11.96
CA LYS A 120 -11.75 1.16 -12.19
C LYS A 120 -10.30 0.74 -12.24
N MET A 121 -10.05 -0.51 -11.85
CA MET A 121 -8.79 -1.22 -11.97
C MET A 121 -8.83 -2.15 -13.17
N ILE A 122 -7.90 -1.98 -14.10
CA ILE A 122 -7.69 -2.84 -15.25
C ILE A 122 -6.39 -3.60 -15.04
N SER A 123 -6.42 -4.92 -15.17
CA SER A 123 -5.24 -5.78 -15.06
C SER A 123 -4.95 -6.46 -16.40
N LYS A 124 -3.68 -6.68 -16.71
CA LYS A 124 -3.28 -7.40 -17.95
C LYS A 124 -3.71 -8.88 -17.93
N PHE A 125 -3.83 -9.47 -16.75
CA PHE A 125 -4.30 -10.83 -16.49
C PHE A 125 -4.95 -10.89 -15.10
N ASP A 126 -5.74 -11.95 -14.86
CA ASP A 126 -6.35 -12.18 -13.54
C ASP A 126 -5.26 -12.37 -12.47
N PRO A 127 -5.38 -11.70 -11.33
CA PRO A 127 -4.45 -11.89 -10.22
C PRO A 127 -4.39 -13.35 -9.77
N PRO A 128 -3.19 -13.90 -9.54
CA PRO A 128 -3.04 -15.27 -9.04
C PRO A 128 -3.78 -15.51 -7.72
N VAL A 129 -4.31 -16.71 -7.56
CA VAL A 129 -4.91 -17.17 -6.31
C VAL A 129 -3.85 -17.87 -5.47
N VAL A 130 -3.53 -17.31 -4.31
CA VAL A 130 -2.55 -17.87 -3.36
C VAL A 130 -3.28 -18.35 -2.11
N THR A 131 -3.06 -19.60 -1.73
CA THR A 131 -3.68 -20.19 -0.54
C THR A 131 -2.66 -20.89 0.34
N VAL A 132 -2.88 -20.81 1.66
CA VAL A 132 -2.16 -21.58 2.68
C VAL A 132 -3.19 -22.33 3.51
N ASP A 133 -3.11 -23.65 3.50
CA ASP A 133 -4.08 -24.54 4.18
C ASP A 133 -5.54 -24.22 3.83
N GLY A 134 -5.80 -23.86 2.57
CA GLY A 134 -7.12 -23.52 2.04
C GLY A 134 -7.60 -22.10 2.32
N ILE A 135 -6.81 -21.28 3.02
CA ILE A 135 -7.12 -19.88 3.30
C ILE A 135 -6.38 -19.00 2.30
N VAL A 136 -7.09 -18.05 1.67
CA VAL A 136 -6.47 -17.08 0.76
C VAL A 136 -5.47 -16.21 1.53
N SER A 137 -4.27 -16.08 0.97
CA SER A 137 -3.14 -15.40 1.60
C SER A 137 -2.76 -14.15 0.81
N TYR A 138 -2.94 -12.97 1.42
CA TYR A 138 -2.55 -11.68 0.84
C TYR A 138 -2.23 -10.68 1.95
N ASN A 139 -1.47 -9.63 1.64
CA ASN A 139 -1.17 -8.53 2.55
C ASN A 139 -2.14 -7.36 2.37
N ASN A 140 -2.32 -6.93 1.11
CA ASN A 140 -3.26 -5.88 0.73
C ASN A 140 -4.32 -6.45 -0.21
N PRO A 141 -5.55 -5.90 -0.24
CA PRO A 141 -6.58 -6.33 -1.18
C PRO A 141 -6.07 -6.31 -2.63
N THR A 142 -6.47 -7.29 -3.41
CA THR A 142 -6.14 -7.35 -4.83
C THR A 142 -7.40 -7.01 -5.61
N ASP A 143 -7.58 -5.72 -5.93
CA ASP A 143 -8.70 -5.24 -6.72
C ASP A 143 -8.49 -5.58 -8.20
N ASN A 144 -9.57 -5.93 -8.89
CA ASN A 144 -9.59 -6.13 -10.34
C ASN A 144 -11.03 -6.00 -10.84
N ASP A 145 -11.29 -4.99 -11.66
CA ASP A 145 -12.62 -4.77 -12.24
C ASP A 145 -12.71 -5.28 -13.69
N GLU A 146 -11.58 -5.26 -14.40
CA GLU A 146 -11.51 -5.61 -15.81
C GLU A 146 -10.17 -6.29 -16.15
N VAL A 147 -10.18 -7.24 -17.05
CA VAL A 147 -8.96 -7.83 -17.64
C VAL A 147 -8.84 -7.40 -19.08
N ASP A 148 -7.77 -6.68 -19.39
CA ASP A 148 -7.41 -6.31 -20.76
C ASP A 148 -5.95 -6.70 -21.03
N PRO A 149 -5.71 -7.78 -21.78
CA PRO A 149 -4.35 -8.26 -22.08
C PRO A 149 -3.58 -7.33 -23.04
N THR A 150 -4.20 -6.29 -23.57
CA THR A 150 -3.57 -5.35 -24.52
C THR A 150 -2.92 -4.13 -23.85
N ILE A 151 -3.23 -3.87 -22.58
CA ILE A 151 -2.59 -2.78 -21.83
C ILE A 151 -1.08 -3.01 -21.68
N LYS A 152 -0.30 -1.94 -21.68
CA LYS A 152 1.15 -2.01 -21.53
C LYS A 152 1.60 -2.27 -20.09
N PRO A 153 1.08 -1.54 -19.08
CA PRO A 153 1.37 -1.83 -17.69
C PRO A 153 0.75 -3.17 -17.27
N ASP A 154 1.22 -3.74 -16.18
CA ASP A 154 0.61 -4.95 -15.60
C ASP A 154 -0.74 -4.63 -14.94
N ARG A 155 -0.85 -3.42 -14.37
CA ARG A 155 -2.08 -2.90 -13.76
C ARG A 155 -2.23 -1.42 -14.04
N MET A 156 -3.46 -0.97 -14.24
CA MET A 156 -3.81 0.42 -14.50
C MET A 156 -5.10 0.81 -13.78
N ILE A 157 -5.07 1.91 -13.05
CA ILE A 157 -6.30 2.57 -12.61
C ILE A 157 -6.70 3.61 -13.65
N VAL A 158 -7.97 3.61 -14.02
CA VAL A 158 -8.61 4.70 -14.76
C VAL A 158 -9.56 5.43 -13.82
N ASN A 159 -9.36 6.73 -13.68
CA ASN A 159 -10.14 7.59 -12.80
C ASN A 159 -10.54 8.86 -13.56
N VAL A 160 -11.84 9.14 -13.61
CA VAL A 160 -12.40 10.34 -14.24
C VAL A 160 -13.13 11.15 -13.19
N VAL A 161 -12.82 12.44 -13.09
CA VAL A 161 -13.38 13.33 -12.08
C VAL A 161 -13.71 14.68 -12.71
N ASN A 162 -14.97 15.12 -12.59
CA ASN A 162 -15.35 16.49 -12.92
C ASN A 162 -15.00 17.44 -11.78
N THR A 163 -14.79 18.71 -12.08
CA THR A 163 -14.47 19.72 -11.07
C THR A 163 -15.34 20.96 -11.22
N GLN A 164 -15.58 21.66 -10.14
CA GLN A 164 -16.40 22.87 -10.11
C GLN A 164 -15.88 24.00 -11.06
N LEU A 165 -14.67 23.86 -11.59
CA LEU A 165 -14.12 24.75 -12.65
C LEU A 165 -14.58 24.37 -14.06
N GLY A 166 -15.33 23.27 -14.25
CA GLY A 166 -15.65 22.73 -15.57
C GLY A 166 -14.48 22.03 -16.24
N ILE A 167 -13.46 21.66 -15.49
CA ILE A 167 -12.36 20.81 -15.95
C ILE A 167 -12.66 19.38 -15.55
N THR A 168 -12.69 18.47 -16.52
CA THR A 168 -12.69 17.03 -16.29
C THR A 168 -11.26 16.53 -16.28
N MET A 169 -10.84 15.92 -15.17
CA MET A 169 -9.56 15.22 -15.04
C MET A 169 -9.75 13.76 -15.42
N THR A 170 -8.99 13.26 -16.38
CA THR A 170 -8.79 11.83 -16.61
C THR A 170 -7.39 11.45 -16.10
N ARG A 171 -7.33 10.57 -15.09
CA ARG A 171 -6.11 10.10 -14.50
C ARG A 171 -5.95 8.60 -14.80
N LYS A 172 -4.84 8.23 -15.44
CA LYS A 172 -4.41 6.83 -15.58
C LYS A 172 -3.19 6.61 -14.71
N ILE A 173 -3.24 5.66 -13.81
CA ILE A 173 -2.12 5.30 -12.94
C ILE A 173 -1.63 3.93 -13.37
N MET A 174 -0.37 3.83 -13.75
CA MET A 174 0.23 2.63 -14.33
C MET A 174 1.26 2.03 -13.38
N GLN A 175 1.17 0.72 -13.18
CA GLN A 175 2.14 -0.07 -12.42
C GLN A 175 2.73 -1.17 -13.30
N PHE A 176 4.04 -1.35 -13.20
CA PHE A 176 4.81 -2.39 -13.85
C PHE A 176 5.32 -3.38 -12.80
N SER A 177 5.29 -4.67 -13.11
CA SER A 177 5.75 -5.73 -12.19
C SER A 177 7.14 -6.25 -12.50
N GLN A 178 7.74 -5.80 -13.60
CA GLN A 178 9.10 -6.19 -14.00
C GLN A 178 10.13 -5.68 -12.96
N GLN A 179 11.00 -6.53 -12.49
CA GLN A 179 11.90 -6.35 -11.35
C GLN A 179 12.79 -5.09 -11.36
N TYR A 180 12.93 -4.41 -12.49
CA TYR A 180 13.68 -3.15 -12.63
C TYR A 180 12.78 -1.93 -12.81
N HIS A 181 11.46 -2.15 -12.90
CA HIS A 181 10.44 -1.15 -13.14
C HIS A 181 9.28 -1.23 -12.12
N ASP A 182 9.45 -1.95 -11.02
CA ASP A 182 8.42 -2.25 -10.05
C ASP A 182 8.38 -1.30 -8.83
N ASN A 183 9.22 -0.25 -8.85
CA ASN A 183 9.37 0.69 -7.74
C ASN A 183 8.99 2.14 -8.10
N TYR A 184 8.12 2.30 -9.09
CA TYR A 184 7.49 3.57 -9.44
C TYR A 184 6.08 3.36 -10.02
N PHE A 185 5.26 4.41 -9.94
CA PHE A 185 4.01 4.56 -10.68
C PHE A 185 4.18 5.65 -11.73
N ILE A 186 3.52 5.49 -12.89
CA ILE A 186 3.37 6.57 -13.86
C ILE A 186 1.93 7.04 -13.83
N TYR A 187 1.75 8.34 -13.63
CA TYR A 187 0.48 9.03 -13.68
C TYR A 187 0.39 9.79 -15.01
N ASP A 188 -0.60 9.47 -15.80
CA ASP A 188 -0.94 10.11 -17.05
C ASP A 188 -2.23 10.90 -16.83
N TYR A 189 -2.10 12.21 -16.75
CA TYR A 189 -3.20 13.14 -16.52
C TYR A 189 -3.59 13.84 -17.82
N THR A 190 -4.87 13.83 -18.14
CA THR A 190 -5.47 14.68 -19.17
C THR A 190 -6.52 15.57 -18.51
N PHE A 191 -6.35 16.87 -18.63
CA PHE A 191 -7.26 17.89 -18.09
C PHE A 191 -8.00 18.55 -19.24
N THR A 192 -9.29 18.30 -19.36
CA THR A 192 -10.13 18.80 -20.45
C THR A 192 -11.11 19.84 -19.95
N ASN A 193 -11.18 21.01 -20.59
CA ASN A 193 -12.25 21.99 -20.34
C ASN A 193 -13.54 21.44 -20.96
N THR A 194 -14.34 20.72 -20.21
CA THR A 194 -15.64 20.18 -20.64
C THR A 194 -16.78 21.14 -20.40
N GLY A 195 -16.59 22.07 -19.46
CA GLY A 195 -17.64 22.97 -19.00
C GLY A 195 -18.62 22.32 -18.02
N ASN A 196 -18.47 21.01 -17.71
CA ASN A 196 -19.28 20.32 -16.73
C ASN A 196 -18.73 20.61 -15.33
N THR A 197 -19.54 21.21 -14.45
CA THR A 197 -19.10 21.73 -13.15
C THR A 197 -19.53 20.87 -11.97
N ASP A 198 -20.21 19.76 -12.22
CA ASP A 198 -20.70 18.85 -11.16
C ASP A 198 -20.70 17.36 -11.55
N GLY A 199 -21.56 16.56 -10.90
CA GLY A 199 -21.60 15.10 -11.07
C GLY A 199 -22.62 14.60 -12.09
N ASP A 200 -23.46 15.47 -12.64
CA ASP A 200 -24.46 15.06 -13.61
C ASP A 200 -23.97 15.24 -15.08
N PRO A 201 -24.69 14.73 -16.08
CA PRO A 201 -24.24 14.80 -17.47
C PRO A 201 -24.51 16.14 -18.17
N GLU A 202 -25.19 17.09 -17.54
CA GLU A 202 -25.40 18.44 -18.11
C GLU A 202 -24.08 19.22 -18.18
N ILE A 203 -24.00 20.20 -19.09
CA ILE A 203 -22.82 21.05 -19.24
C ILE A 203 -23.24 22.49 -18.92
N GLU A 204 -22.85 22.99 -17.74
CA GLU A 204 -23.27 24.31 -17.25
C GLU A 204 -22.52 25.43 -17.92
N LEU A 205 -21.28 25.22 -18.35
CA LEU A 205 -20.39 26.26 -18.90
C LEU A 205 -19.87 25.91 -20.31
N PRO A 206 -20.73 25.62 -21.30
CA PRO A 206 -20.32 25.06 -22.60
C PRO A 206 -19.42 25.97 -23.44
N ASN A 207 -19.39 27.26 -23.14
CA ASN A 207 -18.66 28.28 -23.93
C ASN A 207 -17.58 29.00 -23.12
N ASN A 208 -17.29 28.53 -21.91
CA ASN A 208 -16.35 29.21 -21.03
C ASN A 208 -14.90 28.90 -21.42
N THR A 209 -14.11 29.93 -21.68
CA THR A 209 -12.65 29.79 -21.84
C THR A 209 -11.98 30.09 -20.52
N LEU A 210 -11.22 29.10 -20.02
CA LEU A 210 -10.46 29.22 -18.77
C LEU A 210 -9.09 29.83 -19.05
N THR A 211 -8.70 30.82 -18.24
CA THR A 211 -7.43 31.53 -18.36
C THR A 211 -6.62 31.44 -17.07
N GLY A 212 -5.30 31.50 -17.19
CA GLY A 212 -4.41 31.42 -16.05
C GLY A 212 -4.56 30.10 -15.27
N VAL A 213 -4.84 29.00 -15.97
CA VAL A 213 -5.07 27.72 -15.34
C VAL A 213 -3.76 27.15 -14.83
N TYR A 214 -3.76 26.75 -13.57
CA TYR A 214 -2.67 25.99 -12.94
C TYR A 214 -3.20 24.69 -12.37
N PHE A 215 -2.42 23.61 -12.56
CA PHE A 215 -2.58 22.32 -11.91
C PHE A 215 -1.49 22.22 -10.85
N TYR A 216 -1.88 22.09 -9.57
CA TYR A 216 -0.97 22.23 -8.45
C TYR A 216 -1.07 21.04 -7.50
N TRP A 217 0.00 20.26 -7.40
CA TRP A 217 0.13 19.13 -6.50
C TRP A 217 0.93 19.50 -5.26
N GLN A 218 0.54 18.90 -4.16
CA GLN A 218 1.22 19.00 -2.89
C GLN A 218 1.49 17.58 -2.37
N TYR A 219 2.74 17.32 -2.05
CA TYR A 219 3.19 16.00 -1.62
C TYR A 219 3.61 16.08 -0.18
N ARG A 220 2.87 15.37 0.68
CA ARG A 220 3.15 15.28 2.10
C ARG A 220 3.96 14.03 2.37
N ASN A 221 5.20 14.04 1.93
CA ASN A 221 6.14 12.95 2.09
C ASN A 221 6.65 12.91 3.53
N ALA A 222 6.43 11.80 4.22
CA ALA A 222 6.88 11.59 5.58
C ALA A 222 7.31 10.13 5.73
N LEU A 223 8.58 9.91 5.44
CA LEU A 223 9.17 8.58 5.34
C LEU A 223 9.03 7.80 6.63
N VAL A 224 8.38 6.65 6.49
CA VAL A 224 8.22 5.56 7.43
C VAL A 224 7.47 5.90 8.70
N ASN A 225 6.29 5.31 8.83
CA ASN A 225 5.42 5.44 9.99
C ASN A 225 6.16 5.16 11.32
N GLU A 226 7.04 4.17 11.36
CA GLU A 226 7.83 3.86 12.55
C GLU A 226 8.69 5.03 13.02
N THR A 227 9.29 5.78 12.10
CA THR A 227 10.28 6.79 12.42
C THR A 227 9.70 8.18 12.57
N ARG A 228 8.59 8.47 11.89
CA ARG A 228 7.94 9.79 11.99
C ARG A 228 7.39 10.08 13.38
N TYR A 229 7.02 9.04 14.13
CA TYR A 229 6.54 9.16 15.51
C TYR A 229 7.63 9.03 16.57
N GLU A 230 8.81 8.58 16.21
CA GLU A 230 9.91 8.32 17.16
C GLU A 230 10.91 9.46 17.22
N ILE A 231 11.43 9.87 16.08
CA ILE A 231 12.55 10.80 16.00
C ILE A 231 12.06 12.23 15.69
N GLY A 232 10.95 12.41 15.03
CA GLY A 232 10.47 13.73 14.64
C GLY A 232 9.31 14.25 15.46
N ASN A 233 8.62 13.39 16.19
CA ASN A 233 7.31 13.74 16.73
C ASN A 233 7.32 14.40 18.11
N ALA A 234 8.45 14.53 18.78
CA ALA A 234 8.54 15.29 20.02
C ALA A 234 8.19 16.77 19.83
N THR A 235 8.33 17.29 18.62
CA THR A 235 8.13 18.71 18.27
C THR A 235 7.26 18.92 17.03
N GLY A 236 6.91 17.85 16.31
CA GLY A 236 6.06 17.93 15.11
C GLY A 236 6.24 16.75 14.19
N TRP A 237 5.14 16.29 13.62
CA TRP A 237 5.08 15.19 12.68
C TRP A 237 5.84 15.53 11.38
N GLY A 238 6.69 14.61 10.93
CA GLY A 238 7.46 14.79 9.68
C GLY A 238 8.60 15.83 9.75
N ILE A 239 8.96 16.32 10.93
CA ILE A 239 9.98 17.37 11.11
C ILE A 239 11.36 17.01 10.56
N ASN A 240 11.66 15.72 10.44
CA ASN A 240 12.90 15.22 9.83
C ASN A 240 12.83 15.13 8.30
N THR A 241 11.69 15.44 7.68
CA THR A 241 11.57 15.38 6.22
C THR A 241 12.37 16.52 5.60
N MET A 242 13.34 16.15 4.78
CA MET A 242 14.12 17.06 3.94
C MET A 242 13.62 16.97 2.52
N ASN A 243 13.57 18.11 1.82
CA ASN A 243 13.15 18.19 0.41
C ASN A 243 14.23 18.86 -0.43
N ASP A 244 14.41 18.39 -1.65
CA ASP A 244 15.27 19.04 -2.64
C ASP A 244 14.70 18.87 -4.04
N THR A 245 15.25 19.62 -5.00
CA THR A 245 14.80 19.62 -6.38
C THR A 245 15.98 19.41 -7.34
N ARG A 246 15.67 18.90 -8.54
CA ARG A 246 16.65 18.78 -9.64
C ARG A 246 16.03 19.08 -10.99
N GLY A 247 16.67 19.96 -11.74
CA GLY A 247 16.34 20.20 -13.13
C GLY A 247 15.02 20.91 -13.41
N ASP A 248 14.38 21.45 -12.39
CA ASP A 248 13.08 22.13 -12.46
C ASP A 248 13.21 23.66 -12.52
N GLY A 249 14.34 24.16 -12.99
CA GLY A 249 14.64 25.60 -13.04
C GLY A 249 15.17 26.19 -11.75
N VAL A 250 15.17 25.45 -10.65
CA VAL A 250 15.68 25.90 -9.34
C VAL A 250 17.14 25.50 -9.15
N LYS A 251 17.50 24.28 -9.52
CA LYS A 251 18.85 23.76 -9.43
C LYS A 251 19.12 22.79 -10.56
N VAL A 252 20.21 22.99 -11.28
CA VAL A 252 20.68 22.09 -12.33
C VAL A 252 21.88 21.32 -11.79
N ASP A 253 21.74 20.01 -11.70
CA ASP A 253 22.75 19.14 -11.12
C ASP A 253 22.55 17.68 -11.52
N PRO A 254 23.61 16.93 -11.76
CA PRO A 254 24.85 17.36 -12.36
C PRO A 254 24.65 17.82 -13.81
N PRO A 255 25.65 18.37 -14.52
CA PRO A 255 25.45 19.02 -15.83
C PRO A 255 24.75 18.17 -16.90
N ASN A 256 24.71 16.83 -16.72
CA ASN A 256 24.16 15.89 -17.69
C ASN A 256 22.82 15.29 -17.24
N GLU A 257 22.30 15.66 -16.09
CA GLU A 257 21.00 15.17 -15.67
C GLU A 257 19.90 16.17 -16.06
N GLN A 258 19.02 15.72 -16.95
CA GLN A 258 18.01 16.53 -17.61
C GLN A 258 16.61 16.37 -17.00
N PHE A 259 16.44 15.60 -15.91
CA PHE A 259 15.13 15.40 -15.34
C PHE A 259 14.72 16.50 -14.35
N ARG A 260 13.41 16.71 -14.24
CA ARG A 260 12.74 17.71 -13.38
C ARG A 260 12.08 16.94 -12.24
N ALA A 261 12.65 16.99 -11.05
CA ALA A 261 12.15 16.19 -9.93
C ALA A 261 12.24 16.95 -8.60
N GLN A 262 11.27 16.69 -7.74
CA GLN A 262 11.39 16.92 -6.29
C GLN A 262 11.58 15.55 -5.61
N TYR A 263 12.30 15.54 -4.50
CA TYR A 263 12.50 14.32 -3.72
C TYR A 263 12.69 14.62 -2.25
N SER A 264 12.34 13.65 -1.42
CA SER A 264 12.36 13.77 0.02
C SER A 264 13.04 12.57 0.69
N TRP A 265 13.62 12.80 1.85
CA TRP A 265 14.25 11.76 2.67
C TRP A 265 14.15 12.10 4.16
N HIS A 266 14.40 11.10 5.03
CA HIS A 266 14.51 11.32 6.47
C HIS A 266 15.88 11.90 6.80
N GLY A 267 15.91 13.19 7.05
CA GLY A 267 17.13 13.97 7.24
C GLY A 267 17.53 14.16 8.70
N HIS A 268 18.35 15.16 8.94
CA HIS A 268 18.90 15.48 10.23
C HIS A 268 17.93 16.34 11.09
N TYR A 269 17.85 16.05 12.39
CA TYR A 269 17.09 16.82 13.36
C TYR A 269 18.00 17.24 14.53
N PRO A 270 18.54 18.48 14.54
CA PRO A 270 19.53 18.94 15.50
C PRO A 270 19.20 18.78 16.97
N PRO A 271 17.94 18.92 17.43
CA PRO A 271 17.59 18.69 18.85
C PRO A 271 17.90 17.28 19.36
N PHE A 272 17.98 16.27 18.46
CA PHE A 272 18.42 14.93 18.82
C PHE A 272 19.95 14.82 18.72
N THR A 273 20.65 15.35 19.71
CA THR A 273 22.10 15.44 19.71
C THR A 273 22.82 14.14 20.09
N ALA A 274 22.10 13.12 20.54
CA ALA A 274 22.71 11.85 20.98
C ALA A 274 23.27 11.02 19.82
N TYR A 275 22.77 11.20 18.61
CA TYR A 275 23.19 10.54 17.39
C TYR A 275 22.72 11.31 16.15
N ASP A 276 23.32 11.04 15.01
CA ASP A 276 22.88 11.56 13.72
C ASP A 276 21.67 10.76 13.21
N ASN A 277 20.58 11.44 12.92
CA ASN A 277 19.32 10.82 12.54
C ASN A 277 19.12 10.59 11.04
N ILE A 278 20.04 10.92 10.17
CA ILE A 278 19.92 10.59 8.75
C ILE A 278 19.78 9.09 8.56
N GLY A 279 18.73 8.68 7.82
CA GLY A 279 18.35 7.29 7.65
C GLY A 279 17.59 6.68 8.84
N ALA A 280 17.26 7.50 9.86
CA ALA A 280 16.50 7.10 11.04
C ALA A 280 17.06 5.86 11.75
N PRO A 281 18.22 5.93 12.41
CA PRO A 281 18.74 4.82 13.18
C PRO A 281 17.79 4.45 14.32
N ILE A 282 17.36 3.19 14.35
CA ILE A 282 16.44 2.66 15.37
C ILE A 282 17.20 1.77 16.33
N TRP A 283 17.35 2.15 17.60
CA TRP A 283 17.93 1.30 18.64
C TRP A 283 17.39 1.50 20.04
N THR A 284 16.43 2.34 20.22
CA THR A 284 15.65 2.36 21.46
C THR A 284 14.30 1.73 21.16
N PRO A 285 13.80 0.84 22.04
CA PRO A 285 12.43 0.38 21.94
C PRO A 285 11.52 1.56 22.29
N ALA A 286 11.17 2.34 21.31
CA ALA A 286 10.18 3.37 21.47
C ALA A 286 8.77 2.79 21.32
N VAL A 287 7.77 3.55 21.71
CA VAL A 287 6.40 3.10 22.01
C VAL A 287 5.69 2.42 20.82
N ASN A 288 6.17 2.62 19.59
CA ASN A 288 5.52 2.10 18.37
C ASN A 288 6.42 1.23 17.49
N ILE A 289 7.66 0.99 17.88
CA ILE A 289 8.57 0.12 17.13
C ILE A 289 8.28 -1.34 17.51
N SER A 290 8.38 -2.21 16.50
CA SER A 290 8.29 -3.66 16.71
C SER A 290 9.22 -4.09 17.84
N PRO A 291 8.72 -4.78 18.88
CA PRO A 291 9.52 -5.18 20.06
C PRO A 291 10.79 -5.98 19.77
N GLY A 292 10.94 -6.50 18.54
CA GLY A 292 12.11 -7.25 18.10
C GLY A 292 13.23 -6.42 17.49
N ASP A 293 13.07 -5.12 17.30
CA ASP A 293 14.05 -4.31 16.56
C ASP A 293 15.15 -3.68 17.44
N THR A 294 15.73 -4.48 18.31
CA THR A 294 16.84 -4.08 19.18
C THR A 294 18.20 -4.10 18.48
N ILE A 295 18.24 -4.55 17.23
CA ILE A 295 19.46 -4.77 16.46
C ILE A 295 20.13 -3.46 16.08
N GLY A 296 19.35 -2.40 15.84
CA GLY A 296 19.85 -1.10 15.44
C GLY A 296 19.90 -0.90 13.94
N ARG A 297 18.88 -1.34 13.19
CA ARG A 297 18.76 -1.04 11.76
C ARG A 297 18.51 0.44 11.50
N LEU A 298 18.72 0.87 10.25
CA LEU A 298 18.20 2.15 9.76
C LEU A 298 16.71 1.97 9.42
N GLY A 299 15.84 2.80 10.00
CA GLY A 299 14.39 2.68 9.85
C GLY A 299 13.84 3.30 8.57
N ALA A 300 14.43 4.42 8.12
CA ALA A 300 14.04 5.16 6.93
C ALA A 300 15.25 5.51 6.04
N PRO A 301 15.92 4.51 5.43
CA PRO A 301 17.10 4.74 4.61
C PRO A 301 16.77 5.02 3.15
N HIS A 302 15.52 5.24 2.80
CA HIS A 302 15.06 5.41 1.43
C HIS A 302 14.64 6.84 1.13
N PHE A 303 14.38 7.08 -0.16
CA PHE A 303 14.03 8.35 -0.76
C PHE A 303 12.74 8.15 -1.56
N ILE A 304 11.85 9.13 -1.48
CA ILE A 304 10.67 9.25 -2.34
C ILE A 304 10.82 10.47 -3.21
N GLY A 305 10.27 10.45 -4.43
CA GLY A 305 10.26 11.64 -5.25
C GLY A 305 9.29 11.58 -6.42
N GLU A 306 8.99 12.76 -6.90
CA GLU A 306 8.07 13.08 -7.97
C GLU A 306 8.87 13.64 -9.16
N LEU A 307 8.76 12.97 -10.31
CA LEU A 307 9.44 13.30 -11.55
C LEU A 307 8.44 13.80 -12.57
N THR A 308 8.64 14.99 -13.14
CA THR A 308 7.94 15.43 -14.34
C THR A 308 8.56 14.75 -15.56
N ILE A 309 7.79 13.91 -16.24
CA ILE A 309 8.22 13.26 -17.50
C ILE A 309 7.83 14.13 -18.67
N HIS A 310 6.59 14.64 -18.67
CA HIS A 310 6.03 15.45 -19.73
C HIS A 310 5.03 16.47 -19.19
N ALA A 311 4.99 17.64 -19.78
CA ALA A 311 3.91 18.60 -19.60
C ALA A 311 3.75 19.39 -20.90
N ASP A 312 2.53 19.41 -21.44
CA ASP A 312 2.22 20.15 -22.65
C ASP A 312 2.62 21.62 -22.52
N LYS A 313 3.14 22.18 -23.58
CA LYS A 313 3.50 23.59 -23.66
C LYS A 313 2.25 24.49 -23.68
N SER A 314 1.21 24.03 -24.32
CA SER A 314 -0.11 24.68 -24.34
C SER A 314 -1.17 23.72 -24.86
N ALA A 315 -2.45 24.07 -24.74
CA ALA A 315 -3.56 23.29 -25.28
C ALA A 315 -3.55 23.09 -26.81
N THR A 316 -2.70 23.83 -27.53
CA THR A 316 -2.53 23.72 -28.99
C THR A 316 -1.14 23.27 -29.41
N ASP A 317 -0.23 23.08 -28.45
CA ASP A 317 1.11 22.57 -28.66
C ASP A 317 1.40 21.49 -27.60
N PRO A 318 1.26 20.20 -27.98
CA PRO A 318 1.46 19.07 -27.07
C PRO A 318 2.95 18.69 -26.91
N SER A 319 3.88 19.49 -27.40
CA SER A 319 5.30 19.26 -27.12
C SER A 319 5.63 19.52 -25.65
N ASP A 320 6.62 18.80 -25.13
CA ASP A 320 7.06 18.98 -23.75
C ASP A 320 7.59 20.38 -23.50
N ASP A 321 7.13 21.02 -22.44
CA ASP A 321 7.65 22.29 -21.94
C ASP A 321 8.70 22.04 -20.84
N PRO A 322 9.98 22.22 -21.12
CA PRO A 322 11.03 22.02 -20.11
C PRO A 322 10.99 23.04 -18.96
N ALA A 323 10.21 24.11 -19.07
CA ALA A 323 9.99 25.09 -18.01
C ALA A 323 8.93 24.68 -16.99
N GLN A 324 8.26 23.55 -17.23
CA GLN A 324 7.30 22.99 -16.27
C GLN A 324 7.95 21.94 -15.35
N PRO A 325 7.59 21.89 -14.06
CA PRO A 325 6.64 22.77 -13.37
C PRO A 325 7.15 24.22 -13.24
N SER A 326 6.29 25.18 -13.45
CA SER A 326 6.64 26.61 -13.35
C SER A 326 6.62 27.13 -11.91
N THR A 327 6.03 26.38 -11.01
CA THR A 327 6.05 26.61 -9.56
C THR A 327 6.64 25.39 -8.88
N THR A 328 7.65 25.61 -8.04
CA THR A 328 8.16 24.58 -7.08
C THR A 328 8.32 25.22 -5.71
N SER A 329 7.86 24.54 -4.68
CA SER A 329 8.00 25.05 -3.32
C SER A 329 8.07 23.91 -2.31
N TRP A 330 8.48 24.25 -1.11
CA TRP A 330 8.25 23.43 0.07
C TRP A 330 7.53 24.29 1.10
N GLU A 331 6.59 23.69 1.81
CA GLU A 331 5.77 24.33 2.81
C GLU A 331 5.73 23.47 4.07
N SER A 332 5.43 24.07 5.20
CA SER A 332 5.11 23.29 6.40
C SER A 332 3.88 22.42 6.13
N SER A 333 3.80 21.28 6.77
CA SER A 333 2.67 20.35 6.59
C SER A 333 1.31 20.97 6.94
N ASP A 334 1.32 22.01 7.76
CA ASP A 334 0.13 22.69 8.24
C ASP A 334 -0.14 24.03 7.51
N ASP A 335 0.79 24.50 6.68
CA ASP A 335 0.68 25.70 5.85
C ASP A 335 0.76 25.35 4.37
N PRO A 336 -0.05 25.87 3.59
CA PRO A 336 -1.38 26.48 3.66
C PRO A 336 -2.49 25.44 3.58
N LEU A 337 -2.10 24.22 3.59
CA LEU A 337 -2.74 23.01 3.11
C LEU A 337 -3.74 22.48 4.10
N ASN A 338 -3.80 23.13 5.22
CA ASN A 338 -4.52 22.68 6.41
C ASN A 338 -5.87 23.34 6.57
N SER A 339 -6.24 24.20 5.67
CA SER A 339 -7.39 25.01 5.96
C SER A 339 -8.67 24.37 5.45
N ASN A 340 -9.75 24.68 6.13
CA ASN A 340 -11.09 24.52 5.60
C ASN A 340 -11.16 25.28 4.29
N ASN A 341 -11.11 24.59 3.16
CA ASN A 341 -11.21 25.22 1.87
C ASN A 341 -12.64 25.70 1.69
N ASP A 342 -12.75 26.91 1.22
CA ASP A 342 -14.02 27.52 0.91
C ASP A 342 -13.93 28.03 -0.52
N ALA A 343 -14.47 27.26 -1.43
CA ALA A 343 -14.50 27.52 -2.87
C ALA A 343 -15.31 28.77 -3.25
N TYR A 344 -15.88 29.48 -2.28
CA TYR A 344 -16.63 30.71 -2.46
C TYR A 344 -15.95 31.91 -1.79
N ASN A 345 -14.87 31.70 -1.01
CA ASN A 345 -14.15 32.78 -0.34
C ASN A 345 -13.10 33.41 -1.26
N ILE A 346 -13.48 34.49 -1.93
CA ILE A 346 -12.65 35.19 -2.90
C ILE A 346 -11.29 35.61 -2.32
N ALA A 347 -11.25 36.13 -1.09
CA ALA A 347 -10.01 36.62 -0.49
C ALA A 347 -9.03 35.45 -0.22
N LYS A 348 -9.55 34.32 0.22
CA LYS A 348 -8.77 33.10 0.46
C LYS A 348 -8.24 32.53 -0.87
N MET A 349 -9.10 32.31 -1.86
CA MET A 349 -8.70 31.81 -3.18
C MET A 349 -7.68 32.72 -3.87
N THR A 350 -7.81 34.06 -3.68
CA THR A 350 -6.81 35.02 -4.17
C THR A 350 -5.44 34.77 -3.53
N THR A 351 -5.39 34.56 -2.22
CA THR A 351 -4.15 34.25 -1.51
C THR A 351 -3.57 32.92 -1.98
N GLU A 352 -4.40 31.89 -2.08
CA GLU A 352 -3.98 30.56 -2.52
C GLU A 352 -3.40 30.60 -3.93
N TYR A 353 -4.08 31.23 -4.86
CA TYR A 353 -3.59 31.37 -6.21
C TYR A 353 -2.26 32.13 -6.30
N GLN A 354 -2.20 33.31 -5.71
CA GLN A 354 -1.03 34.18 -5.84
C GLN A 354 0.17 33.76 -5.00
N THR A 355 -0.09 33.18 -3.82
CA THR A 355 0.97 32.88 -2.85
C THR A 355 1.49 31.44 -2.97
N PHE A 356 0.70 30.51 -3.47
CA PHE A 356 1.07 29.10 -3.59
C PHE A 356 1.08 28.59 -5.02
N ILE A 357 -0.04 28.66 -5.72
CA ILE A 357 -0.22 28.02 -7.02
C ILE A 357 0.69 28.65 -8.10
N SER A 358 0.73 29.98 -8.18
CA SER A 358 1.45 30.72 -9.23
C SER A 358 2.70 31.45 -8.76
N ARG A 359 3.22 31.08 -7.59
CA ARG A 359 4.33 31.84 -6.96
C ARG A 359 5.69 31.67 -7.63
N GLY A 360 5.83 30.76 -8.58
CA GLY A 360 7.13 30.41 -9.15
C GLY A 360 7.98 29.54 -8.23
N HIS A 361 9.30 29.54 -8.45
CA HIS A 361 10.22 28.74 -7.66
C HIS A 361 10.54 29.43 -6.31
N LYS A 362 10.30 28.72 -5.21
CA LYS A 362 10.59 29.25 -3.86
C LYS A 362 12.09 29.18 -3.58
N SER A 363 12.62 30.31 -3.12
CA SER A 363 14.03 30.41 -2.70
C SER A 363 14.10 31.11 -1.33
N PRO A 364 14.90 30.62 -0.38
CA PRO A 364 15.70 29.39 -0.49
C PRO A 364 14.84 28.15 -0.44
N ARG A 365 15.28 27.08 -1.06
CA ARG A 365 14.68 25.73 -0.90
C ARG A 365 15.01 25.19 0.49
N HIS A 366 14.19 24.24 0.95
CA HIS A 366 14.40 23.65 2.28
C HIS A 366 15.82 23.09 2.45
N ALA A 367 16.27 22.24 1.51
CA ALA A 367 17.61 21.68 1.57
C ALA A 367 18.71 22.74 1.53
N ASP A 368 18.61 23.78 0.70
CA ASP A 368 19.61 24.85 0.63
C ASP A 368 19.62 25.72 1.89
N ALA A 369 18.47 25.92 2.51
CA ALA A 369 18.36 26.73 3.72
C ALA A 369 18.93 26.04 4.96
N VAL A 370 18.77 24.72 5.07
CA VAL A 370 19.30 23.94 6.21
C VAL A 370 20.67 23.33 5.95
N GLN A 371 21.07 23.21 4.68
CA GLN A 371 22.32 22.61 4.21
C GLN A 371 22.89 23.39 3.01
N PRO A 372 23.30 24.66 3.20
CA PRO A 372 23.62 25.55 2.11
C PRO A 372 24.86 25.13 1.30
N ASP A 373 25.72 24.27 1.84
CA ASP A 373 26.89 23.70 1.19
C ASP A 373 26.58 22.41 0.41
N GLY A 374 25.32 21.98 0.38
CA GLY A 374 24.91 20.70 -0.21
C GLY A 374 25.34 19.48 0.60
N ASN A 375 25.93 19.68 1.76
CA ASN A 375 26.31 18.61 2.68
C ASN A 375 25.13 18.32 3.64
N PHE A 376 24.42 17.26 3.40
CA PHE A 376 23.23 16.86 4.17
C PHE A 376 23.50 16.46 5.64
N ILE A 377 24.68 16.65 6.15
CA ILE A 377 25.09 16.30 7.52
C ILE A 377 24.96 17.48 8.46
N ASN A 378 25.17 18.71 7.98
CA ASN A 378 25.26 19.92 8.83
C ASN A 378 24.20 20.96 8.45
N PRO A 379 22.99 20.91 9.01
CA PRO A 379 21.96 21.91 8.76
C PRO A 379 22.38 23.26 9.38
N ALA A 380 22.40 24.32 8.57
CA ALA A 380 22.93 25.62 8.98
C ALA A 380 21.89 26.50 9.70
N LYS A 381 20.61 26.35 9.37
CA LYS A 381 19.54 27.24 9.85
C LYS A 381 18.33 26.51 10.42
N TRP A 382 18.56 25.41 11.04
CA TRP A 382 17.47 24.65 11.65
C TRP A 382 16.75 25.48 12.72
N GLY A 383 15.41 25.45 12.69
CA GLY A 383 14.59 26.24 13.62
C GLY A 383 14.35 27.68 13.18
N ASP A 384 14.84 28.09 12.02
CA ASP A 384 14.51 29.39 11.42
C ASP A 384 13.02 29.39 10.99
N PRO A 385 12.19 30.32 11.51
CA PRO A 385 10.77 30.39 11.16
C PRO A 385 10.52 30.58 9.66
N SER A 386 11.46 31.13 8.91
CA SER A 386 11.35 31.28 7.45
C SER A 386 11.38 29.94 6.70
N LEU A 387 11.79 28.86 7.35
CA LEU A 387 11.83 27.53 6.82
C LEU A 387 10.54 26.72 7.02
N GLY A 388 9.50 27.33 7.60
CA GLY A 388 8.22 26.70 7.90
C GLY A 388 8.05 26.35 9.38
N THR A 389 6.90 25.79 9.72
CA THR A 389 6.55 25.42 11.08
C THR A 389 7.00 24.00 11.42
N SER A 390 6.95 23.65 12.70
CA SER A 390 7.33 22.31 13.18
C SER A 390 6.35 21.17 12.83
N GLY A 391 5.31 21.44 12.06
CA GLY A 391 4.30 20.43 11.67
C GLY A 391 4.74 19.46 10.59
N GLY A 392 5.98 19.50 10.16
CA GLY A 392 6.52 18.73 9.02
C GLY A 392 6.61 19.58 7.75
N TYR A 393 7.06 18.98 6.66
CA TYR A 393 7.30 19.69 5.40
C TYR A 393 6.67 18.97 4.24
N SER A 394 6.08 19.74 3.31
CA SER A 394 5.47 19.27 2.07
C SER A 394 6.20 19.88 0.89
N SER A 395 6.40 19.14 -0.17
CA SER A 395 6.81 19.67 -1.47
C SER A 395 5.60 19.98 -2.35
N ALA A 396 5.75 20.90 -3.30
CA ALA A 396 4.67 21.23 -4.21
C ALA A 396 5.19 21.56 -5.61
N ASN A 397 4.43 21.12 -6.62
CA ASN A 397 4.63 21.40 -8.04
C ASN A 397 3.39 22.04 -8.65
N GLY A 398 3.55 23.16 -9.35
CA GLY A 398 2.49 23.83 -10.11
C GLY A 398 2.83 23.93 -11.57
N TYR A 399 1.90 23.49 -12.43
CA TYR A 399 2.02 23.50 -13.90
C TYR A 399 1.06 24.52 -14.48
N GLY A 400 1.58 25.45 -15.26
CA GLY A 400 0.84 26.53 -15.86
C GLY A 400 1.70 27.80 -16.05
N PRO A 401 1.13 28.99 -16.40
CA PRO A 401 -0.32 29.18 -16.63
C PRO A 401 -0.75 28.68 -18.02
N TYR A 402 -1.91 28.01 -18.05
CA TYR A 402 -2.52 27.58 -19.32
C TYR A 402 -3.77 28.38 -19.66
N THR A 403 -4.16 28.36 -20.96
CA THR A 403 -5.46 28.83 -21.44
C THR A 403 -6.15 27.65 -22.12
N LEU A 404 -7.41 27.40 -21.75
CA LEU A 404 -8.21 26.27 -22.23
C LEU A 404 -9.53 26.76 -22.76
N ALA A 405 -9.69 26.78 -24.08
CA ALA A 405 -10.99 26.97 -24.73
C ALA A 405 -11.86 25.70 -24.52
N PRO A 406 -13.20 25.79 -24.73
CA PRO A 406 -14.07 24.62 -24.62
C PRO A 406 -13.56 23.43 -25.44
N GLY A 407 -13.49 22.26 -24.83
CA GLY A 407 -13.02 21.00 -25.42
C GLY A 407 -11.50 20.87 -25.55
N GLN A 408 -10.72 21.88 -25.19
CA GLN A 408 -9.26 21.79 -25.20
C GLN A 408 -8.74 21.08 -23.94
N SER A 409 -7.58 20.41 -24.09
CA SER A 409 -6.95 19.64 -23.02
C SER A 409 -5.49 20.03 -22.82
N ILE A 410 -4.98 19.76 -21.63
CA ILE A 410 -3.57 19.73 -21.27
C ILE A 410 -3.22 18.31 -20.79
N HIS A 411 -2.06 17.82 -21.22
CA HIS A 411 -1.52 16.53 -20.85
C HIS A 411 -0.27 16.70 -19.97
N ILE A 412 -0.26 16.01 -18.82
CA ILE A 412 0.85 16.03 -17.85
C ILE A 412 1.15 14.60 -17.43
N ILE A 413 2.41 14.19 -17.51
CA ILE A 413 2.86 12.87 -17.08
C ILE A 413 3.88 13.02 -15.96
N ILE A 414 3.57 12.38 -14.84
CA ILE A 414 4.40 12.38 -13.63
C ILE A 414 4.76 10.93 -13.29
N ALA A 415 5.99 10.67 -12.86
CA ALA A 415 6.33 9.43 -12.18
C ALA A 415 6.58 9.70 -10.70
N GLU A 416 6.04 8.85 -9.86
CA GLU A 416 6.37 8.82 -8.43
C GLU A 416 7.10 7.53 -8.12
N ALA A 417 8.21 7.64 -7.41
CA ALA A 417 9.11 6.55 -7.16
C ALA A 417 9.62 6.53 -5.73
N VAL A 418 9.86 5.35 -5.21
CA VAL A 418 10.59 5.15 -3.95
C VAL A 418 11.77 4.22 -4.22
N SER A 419 12.93 4.57 -3.69
CA SER A 419 14.13 3.76 -3.81
C SER A 419 15.08 4.04 -2.64
N GLY A 420 16.10 3.20 -2.48
CA GLY A 420 17.04 3.35 -1.38
C GLY A 420 18.09 2.25 -1.35
N ILE A 421 18.78 2.11 -0.23
CA ILE A 421 19.63 0.94 0.03
C ILE A 421 18.75 -0.25 0.42
N SER A 422 19.23 -1.47 0.17
CA SER A 422 18.50 -2.68 0.53
C SER A 422 18.30 -2.80 2.04
N ARG A 423 17.27 -3.56 2.46
CA ARG A 423 17.01 -3.79 3.88
C ARG A 423 18.19 -4.48 4.58
N GLU A 424 18.82 -5.43 3.95
CA GLU A 424 20.00 -6.12 4.47
C GLU A 424 21.13 -5.11 4.73
N ARG A 425 21.33 -4.20 3.77
CA ARG A 425 22.32 -3.13 3.92
C ARG A 425 21.94 -2.14 5.02
N ALA A 426 20.67 -1.80 5.15
CA ALA A 426 20.16 -0.92 6.20
C ALA A 426 20.35 -1.53 7.61
N ILE A 427 20.15 -2.84 7.74
CA ILE A 427 20.42 -3.59 8.97
C ILE A 427 21.92 -3.60 9.29
N GLU A 428 22.74 -3.92 8.31
CA GLU A 428 24.20 -3.99 8.47
C GLU A 428 24.78 -2.64 8.90
N VAL A 429 24.46 -1.58 8.16
CA VAL A 429 24.96 -0.23 8.41
C VAL A 429 24.45 0.30 9.76
N GLY A 430 23.20 0.08 10.09
CA GLY A 430 22.64 0.46 11.38
C GLY A 430 23.34 -0.24 12.55
N LYS A 431 23.62 -1.54 12.43
CA LYS A 431 24.40 -2.31 13.44
C LYS A 431 25.81 -1.75 13.61
N GLN A 432 26.52 -1.54 12.49
CA GLN A 432 27.89 -1.01 12.51
C GLN A 432 27.93 0.37 13.16
N TYR A 433 26.96 1.23 12.83
CA TYR A 433 26.86 2.56 13.44
C TYR A 433 26.53 2.49 14.94
N LYS A 434 25.56 1.65 15.35
CA LYS A 434 25.25 1.40 16.77
C LYS A 434 26.45 0.91 17.56
N GLN A 435 27.24 0.01 16.98
CA GLN A 435 28.46 -0.53 17.59
C GLN A 435 29.67 0.40 17.49
N LYS A 436 29.52 1.62 16.90
CA LYS A 436 30.59 2.59 16.67
C LYS A 436 31.76 2.04 15.83
N ILE A 437 31.48 1.09 14.95
CA ILE A 437 32.43 0.58 13.94
C ILE A 437 32.59 1.58 12.83
N ILE A 438 31.50 2.27 12.46
CA ILE A 438 31.47 3.39 11.53
C ILE A 438 30.97 4.64 12.23
N ASP A 439 31.40 5.80 11.77
CA ASP A 439 30.92 7.11 12.25
C ASP A 439 29.66 7.57 11.49
N ALA A 440 29.11 8.72 11.90
CA ALA A 440 27.94 9.31 11.28
C ALA A 440 28.19 9.69 9.82
N ALA A 441 29.37 10.23 9.49
CA ALA A 441 29.71 10.62 8.11
C ALA A 441 29.71 9.42 7.17
N THR A 442 30.31 8.31 7.58
CA THR A 442 30.31 7.06 6.83
C THR A 442 28.89 6.51 6.64
N LYS A 443 28.10 6.47 7.73
CA LYS A 443 26.70 6.05 7.66
C LYS A 443 25.91 6.91 6.68
N ASN A 444 26.03 8.24 6.77
CA ASN A 444 25.31 9.17 5.92
C ASN A 444 25.70 9.03 4.45
N ALA A 445 26.99 8.88 4.15
CA ALA A 445 27.46 8.62 2.79
C ALA A 445 26.84 7.34 2.19
N ILE A 446 26.70 6.29 2.99
CA ILE A 446 26.04 5.04 2.55
C ILE A 446 24.54 5.28 2.32
N VAL A 447 23.83 5.96 3.23
CA VAL A 447 22.40 6.27 3.05
C VAL A 447 22.18 7.08 1.77
N MET A 448 23.05 8.07 1.49
CA MET A 448 22.94 8.92 0.30
C MET A 448 23.15 8.18 -1.03
N THR A 449 23.74 6.97 -1.04
CA THR A 449 23.74 6.13 -2.25
C THR A 449 22.32 5.68 -2.64
N GLY A 450 21.38 5.68 -1.71
CA GLY A 450 19.95 5.44 -1.97
C GLY A 450 19.32 6.50 -2.85
N ARG A 451 19.78 7.76 -2.77
CA ARG A 451 19.39 8.83 -3.68
C ARG A 451 19.79 8.52 -5.14
N ASP A 452 20.99 8.00 -5.33
CA ASP A 452 21.45 7.62 -6.67
C ASP A 452 20.60 6.47 -7.25
N SER A 453 20.13 5.57 -6.37
CA SER A 453 19.17 4.53 -6.74
C SER A 453 17.82 5.12 -7.15
N LEU A 454 17.31 6.16 -6.46
CA LEU A 454 16.11 6.89 -6.86
C LEU A 454 16.28 7.54 -8.25
N PHE A 455 17.41 8.19 -8.49
CA PHE A 455 17.69 8.80 -9.80
C PHE A 455 17.83 7.77 -10.91
N GLN A 456 18.35 6.59 -10.61
CA GLN A 456 18.32 5.48 -11.57
C GLN A 456 16.88 5.04 -11.89
N THR A 457 16.01 5.01 -10.89
CA THR A 457 14.60 4.72 -11.09
C THR A 457 13.92 5.77 -11.95
N PHE A 458 14.21 7.05 -11.74
CA PHE A 458 13.71 8.13 -12.61
C PHE A 458 14.16 7.98 -14.07
N ARG A 459 15.43 7.65 -14.31
CA ARG A 459 15.92 7.38 -15.68
C ARG A 459 15.18 6.21 -16.33
N ARG A 460 14.87 5.16 -15.56
CA ARG A 460 14.09 4.02 -16.04
C ARG A 460 12.63 4.39 -16.34
N ALA A 461 12.02 5.24 -15.51
CA ALA A 461 10.66 5.72 -15.76
C ALA A 461 10.60 6.55 -17.05
N ILE A 462 11.57 7.46 -17.29
CA ILE A 462 11.68 8.21 -18.54
C ILE A 462 11.86 7.27 -19.73
N ALA A 463 12.82 6.34 -19.64
CA ALA A 463 13.09 5.41 -20.74
C ALA A 463 11.93 4.45 -21.02
N ASN A 464 11.13 4.11 -20.00
CA ASN A 464 9.89 3.36 -20.19
C ASN A 464 8.84 4.19 -20.95
N TYR A 465 8.64 5.43 -20.56
CA TYR A 465 7.75 6.36 -21.27
C TYR A 465 8.20 6.56 -22.74
N GLU A 466 9.47 6.87 -22.97
CA GLU A 466 10.04 7.06 -24.29
C GLU A 466 9.92 5.84 -25.20
N SER A 467 9.93 4.63 -24.61
CA SER A 467 9.68 3.39 -25.35
C SER A 467 8.20 3.16 -25.73
N GLY A 468 7.30 4.06 -25.34
CA GLY A 468 5.85 3.85 -25.41
C GLY A 468 5.38 2.72 -24.49
N TYR A 469 6.03 2.58 -23.35
CA TYR A 469 5.76 1.52 -22.35
C TYR A 469 6.03 0.10 -22.86
N ASN A 470 6.96 -0.06 -23.82
CA ASN A 470 7.31 -1.37 -24.41
C ASN A 470 8.60 -1.93 -23.79
N ILE A 471 8.71 -1.95 -22.47
CA ILE A 471 9.82 -2.63 -21.77
C ILE A 471 9.72 -4.16 -21.93
N PRO A 472 10.86 -4.88 -21.83
CA PRO A 472 10.84 -6.34 -21.83
C PRO A 472 9.98 -6.89 -20.70
N GLU A 473 9.07 -7.79 -21.02
CA GLU A 473 8.17 -8.38 -20.04
C GLU A 473 8.68 -9.74 -19.56
N PRO A 474 8.58 -10.03 -18.24
CA PRO A 474 8.79 -11.38 -17.73
C PRO A 474 7.70 -12.35 -18.25
N PRO A 475 7.87 -13.68 -18.07
CA PRO A 475 6.78 -14.62 -18.22
C PRO A 475 5.63 -14.28 -17.26
N LYS A 476 4.40 -14.69 -17.62
CA LYS A 476 3.26 -14.55 -16.71
C LYS A 476 3.53 -15.28 -15.38
N PRO A 477 3.10 -14.75 -14.24
CA PRO A 477 3.19 -15.49 -12.99
C PRO A 477 2.35 -16.75 -13.03
N PRO A 478 2.61 -17.74 -12.15
CA PRO A 478 1.67 -18.84 -11.93
C PRO A 478 0.27 -18.30 -11.63
N THR A 479 -0.77 -18.94 -12.16
CA THR A 479 -2.16 -18.52 -11.99
C THR A 479 -2.74 -18.91 -10.62
N SER A 480 -2.13 -19.89 -9.96
CA SER A 480 -2.40 -20.23 -8.56
C SER A 480 -1.14 -20.75 -7.88
N PHE A 481 -1.08 -20.57 -6.57
CA PHE A 481 -0.05 -21.17 -5.71
C PHE A 481 -0.68 -21.62 -4.41
N THR A 482 -0.70 -22.94 -4.19
CA THR A 482 -1.30 -23.58 -3.03
C THR A 482 -0.22 -24.18 -2.14
N VAL A 483 -0.18 -23.78 -0.89
CA VAL A 483 0.74 -24.28 0.13
C VAL A 483 -0.07 -25.07 1.14
N THR A 484 0.27 -26.33 1.31
CA THR A 484 -0.46 -27.24 2.21
C THR A 484 0.48 -27.81 3.27
N SER A 485 0.18 -27.52 4.52
CA SER A 485 0.89 -28.05 5.69
C SER A 485 0.54 -29.51 5.89
N ARG A 486 1.55 -30.38 6.02
CA ARG A 486 1.38 -31.82 6.24
C ARG A 486 2.14 -32.28 7.50
N GLY A 487 1.97 -33.53 7.87
CA GLY A 487 2.68 -34.14 9.01
C GLY A 487 4.17 -34.42 8.75
N ASP A 488 4.52 -34.66 7.49
CA ASP A 488 5.84 -35.07 7.00
C ASP A 488 6.57 -34.01 6.17
N GLY A 489 5.88 -32.95 5.78
CA GLY A 489 6.43 -31.89 4.94
C GLY A 489 5.40 -30.79 4.65
N ILE A 490 5.75 -29.90 3.72
CA ILE A 490 4.86 -28.87 3.19
C ILE A 490 4.77 -29.07 1.67
N SER A 491 3.55 -29.28 1.19
CA SER A 491 3.28 -29.47 -0.23
C SER A 491 3.08 -28.12 -0.92
N LEU A 492 3.71 -27.93 -2.07
CA LEU A 492 3.67 -26.73 -2.89
C LEU A 492 3.13 -27.11 -4.27
N ASP A 493 1.93 -26.63 -4.59
CA ASP A 493 1.26 -26.89 -5.86
C ASP A 493 0.99 -25.58 -6.60
N TRP A 494 1.17 -25.56 -7.92
CA TRP A 494 0.89 -24.38 -8.73
C TRP A 494 0.30 -24.70 -10.07
N THR A 495 -0.44 -23.75 -10.62
CA THR A 495 -0.88 -23.79 -12.01
C THR A 495 -0.26 -22.64 -12.77
N ALA A 496 0.06 -22.86 -14.04
CA ALA A 496 0.63 -21.84 -14.90
C ALA A 496 0.26 -22.12 -16.36
N ASP A 497 0.29 -21.08 -17.18
CA ASP A 497 0.13 -21.21 -18.62
C ASP A 497 1.36 -21.91 -19.23
N ALA A 498 1.19 -23.18 -19.58
CA ALA A 498 2.26 -23.97 -20.18
C ALA A 498 2.60 -23.54 -21.63
N SER A 499 1.75 -22.72 -22.25
CA SER A 499 1.95 -22.21 -23.60
C SER A 499 2.68 -20.86 -23.64
N ASP A 500 3.03 -20.26 -22.49
CA ASP A 500 3.79 -19.02 -22.46
C ASP A 500 5.19 -19.23 -23.08
N PRO A 501 5.49 -18.66 -24.25
CA PRO A 501 6.75 -18.89 -24.95
C PRO A 501 7.95 -18.30 -24.24
N LYS A 502 7.72 -17.36 -23.31
CA LYS A 502 8.77 -16.72 -22.51
C LYS A 502 9.22 -17.60 -21.36
N LEU A 503 8.41 -18.57 -20.90
CA LEU A 503 8.72 -19.38 -19.74
C LEU A 503 9.90 -20.32 -20.00
N ASP A 504 10.90 -20.27 -19.12
CA ASP A 504 12.04 -21.19 -19.08
C ASP A 504 11.90 -22.19 -17.92
N HIS A 505 11.71 -21.70 -16.71
CA HIS A 505 11.54 -22.50 -15.50
C HIS A 505 10.82 -21.73 -14.40
N PHE A 506 10.61 -22.41 -13.25
CA PHE A 506 10.11 -21.77 -12.03
C PHE A 506 11.17 -21.81 -10.94
N GLU A 507 11.20 -20.78 -10.11
CA GLU A 507 11.99 -20.76 -8.90
C GLU A 507 11.06 -20.62 -7.69
N ILE A 508 11.23 -21.49 -6.68
CA ILE A 508 10.51 -21.48 -5.43
C ILE A 508 11.45 -20.99 -4.33
N TYR A 509 10.99 -20.02 -3.56
CA TYR A 509 11.73 -19.43 -2.47
C TYR A 509 11.03 -19.62 -1.14
N ARG A 510 11.82 -19.75 -0.07
CA ARG A 510 11.31 -19.96 1.28
C ARG A 510 11.94 -19.00 2.28
N ALA A 511 11.12 -18.47 3.20
CA ALA A 511 11.56 -17.80 4.42
C ALA A 511 11.10 -18.56 5.66
N VAL A 512 11.80 -18.33 6.77
CA VAL A 512 11.51 -18.95 8.08
C VAL A 512 11.25 -17.88 9.12
N GLY A 513 10.24 -18.09 9.95
CA GLY A 513 9.89 -17.24 11.08
C GLY A 513 8.87 -16.16 10.73
N ARG A 514 9.14 -15.34 9.72
CA ARG A 514 8.27 -14.22 9.31
C ARG A 514 8.23 -14.10 7.79
N TYR A 515 7.11 -13.62 7.23
CA TYR A 515 6.95 -13.40 5.78
C TYR A 515 7.85 -12.27 5.25
N ASP A 516 8.31 -11.37 6.10
CA ASP A 516 9.23 -10.27 5.80
C ASP A 516 10.69 -10.60 6.15
N SER A 517 11.02 -11.87 6.35
CA SER A 517 12.40 -12.35 6.52
C SER A 517 13.10 -12.54 5.16
N THR A 518 14.39 -12.82 5.20
CA THR A 518 15.18 -13.16 4.01
C THR A 518 14.70 -14.48 3.42
N TYR A 519 14.42 -14.48 2.12
CA TYR A 519 14.06 -15.67 1.36
C TYR A 519 15.28 -16.27 0.68
N THR A 520 15.36 -17.59 0.70
CA THR A 520 16.40 -18.35 0.00
C THR A 520 15.76 -19.22 -1.08
N LEU A 521 16.45 -19.39 -2.20
CA LEU A 521 16.03 -20.33 -3.25
C LEU A 521 15.97 -21.74 -2.66
N LEU A 522 14.80 -22.35 -2.73
CA LEU A 522 14.54 -23.70 -2.23
C LEU A 522 14.61 -24.74 -3.36
N TYR A 523 13.97 -24.44 -4.48
CA TYR A 523 13.86 -25.39 -5.58
C TYR A 523 13.73 -24.68 -6.93
N THR A 524 14.30 -25.27 -7.95
CA THR A 524 14.12 -24.87 -9.37
C THR A 524 13.34 -25.95 -10.09
N ALA A 525 12.14 -25.62 -10.53
CA ALA A 525 11.23 -26.54 -11.19
C ALA A 525 11.24 -26.31 -12.71
N GLY A 526 11.20 -27.37 -13.48
CA GLY A 526 11.07 -27.30 -14.94
C GLY A 526 9.73 -26.70 -15.39
N PRO A 527 9.62 -26.27 -16.66
CA PRO A 527 8.42 -25.56 -17.15
C PRO A 527 7.13 -26.39 -17.10
N ASN A 528 7.24 -27.71 -17.03
CA ASN A 528 6.09 -28.64 -16.97
C ASN A 528 5.80 -29.16 -15.57
N GLU A 529 6.65 -28.89 -14.58
CA GLU A 529 6.40 -29.29 -13.20
C GLU A 529 5.35 -28.39 -12.55
N ARG A 530 4.52 -28.99 -11.68
CA ARG A 530 3.41 -28.29 -11.01
C ARG A 530 3.30 -28.64 -9.53
N HIS A 531 4.29 -29.35 -9.00
CA HIS A 531 4.30 -29.82 -7.62
C HIS A 531 5.72 -29.95 -7.09
N TYR A 532 5.89 -29.63 -5.81
CA TYR A 532 7.11 -29.89 -5.06
C TYR A 532 6.78 -30.14 -3.58
N ASP A 533 7.34 -31.17 -2.98
CA ASP A 533 7.25 -31.45 -1.55
C ASP A 533 8.50 -30.95 -0.82
N ASP A 534 8.37 -29.92 0.00
CA ASP A 534 9.41 -29.51 0.92
C ASP A 534 9.40 -30.42 2.16
N LEU A 535 10.35 -31.36 2.23
CA LEU A 535 10.52 -32.30 3.32
C LEU A 535 11.53 -31.83 4.37
N THR A 536 12.03 -30.59 4.25
CA THR A 536 13.07 -30.04 5.14
C THR A 536 12.55 -29.19 6.31
N PRO A 537 11.25 -28.81 6.39
CA PRO A 537 10.73 -28.04 7.51
C PRO A 537 10.96 -28.72 8.87
N VAL A 538 11.26 -27.89 9.86
CA VAL A 538 11.40 -28.32 11.26
C VAL A 538 10.13 -27.93 12.01
N ARG A 539 9.66 -28.85 12.85
CA ARG A 539 8.45 -28.66 13.66
C ARG A 539 8.59 -27.47 14.61
N GLY A 540 7.53 -26.67 14.70
CA GLY A 540 7.49 -25.48 15.58
C GLY A 540 8.02 -24.20 14.93
N LEU A 541 8.45 -24.24 13.68
CA LEU A 541 8.82 -23.06 12.90
C LEU A 541 7.72 -22.70 11.90
N LEU A 542 7.63 -21.42 11.57
CA LEU A 542 6.72 -20.84 10.57
C LEU A 542 7.45 -20.73 9.23
N TYR A 543 6.81 -21.15 8.15
CA TYR A 543 7.39 -21.13 6.81
C TYR A 543 6.53 -20.31 5.86
N TYR A 544 7.20 -19.53 5.02
CA TYR A 544 6.56 -18.68 4.01
C TYR A 544 7.23 -18.94 2.67
N TYR A 545 6.43 -18.90 1.61
CA TYR A 545 6.89 -19.26 0.27
C TYR A 545 6.46 -18.22 -0.75
N TYR A 546 7.17 -18.16 -1.84
CA TYR A 546 6.69 -17.63 -3.12
C TYR A 546 7.30 -18.41 -4.27
N ILE A 547 6.63 -18.34 -5.42
CA ILE A 547 7.10 -18.95 -6.65
C ILE A 547 7.11 -17.88 -7.76
N VAL A 548 8.13 -17.86 -8.59
CA VAL A 548 8.22 -16.97 -9.76
C VAL A 548 8.45 -17.77 -11.03
N SER A 549 7.84 -17.30 -12.11
CA SER A 549 8.17 -17.73 -13.45
C SER A 549 9.42 -16.99 -13.91
N VAL A 550 10.39 -17.70 -14.47
CA VAL A 550 11.67 -17.17 -14.95
C VAL A 550 11.72 -17.30 -16.46
N GLY A 551 12.08 -16.21 -17.13
CA GLY A 551 12.19 -16.14 -18.57
C GLY A 551 13.58 -16.48 -19.11
N LYS A 552 13.68 -16.57 -20.43
CA LYS A 552 14.96 -16.73 -21.10
C LYS A 552 15.70 -15.41 -21.17
N ALA A 553 17.02 -15.44 -20.96
CA ALA A 553 17.85 -14.23 -21.05
C ALA A 553 17.79 -13.58 -22.45
N SER A 554 17.54 -14.38 -23.50
CA SER A 554 17.39 -13.90 -24.88
C SER A 554 16.18 -12.99 -25.10
N ASP A 555 15.18 -13.04 -24.24
CA ASP A 555 13.93 -12.29 -24.40
C ASP A 555 14.05 -10.88 -23.83
N ASN A 556 15.11 -10.60 -23.09
CA ASN A 556 15.41 -9.29 -22.55
C ASN A 556 16.20 -8.44 -23.56
N THR A 557 15.50 -7.48 -24.18
CA THR A 557 16.05 -6.59 -25.21
C THR A 557 16.80 -5.40 -24.67
N GLY A 558 16.80 -5.18 -23.34
CA GLY A 558 17.45 -4.01 -22.69
C GLY A 558 16.68 -2.70 -22.82
N VAL A 559 15.52 -2.69 -23.47
CA VAL A 559 14.65 -1.51 -23.59
C VAL A 559 14.24 -1.01 -22.19
N GLY A 560 14.12 0.30 -22.02
CA GLY A 560 13.77 0.91 -20.74
C GLY A 560 14.92 0.86 -19.72
N LEU A 561 16.17 0.74 -20.16
CA LEU A 561 17.35 0.55 -19.29
C LEU A 561 17.25 -0.71 -18.41
N THR A 562 16.62 -1.76 -18.94
CA THR A 562 16.54 -3.06 -18.29
C THR A 562 17.91 -3.76 -18.35
N PRO A 563 18.54 -4.09 -17.22
CA PRO A 563 19.80 -4.83 -17.22
C PRO A 563 19.69 -6.18 -17.93
N PRO A 564 20.74 -6.65 -18.63
CA PRO A 564 20.71 -7.92 -19.33
C PRO A 564 20.55 -9.11 -18.36
N GLY A 565 19.88 -10.16 -18.80
CA GLY A 565 19.65 -11.38 -18.03
C GLY A 565 18.19 -11.82 -18.05
N PRO A 566 17.87 -12.97 -17.45
CA PRO A 566 16.50 -13.47 -17.37
C PRO A 566 15.62 -12.57 -16.51
N LEU A 567 14.39 -12.37 -16.96
CA LEU A 567 13.38 -11.63 -16.21
C LEU A 567 12.53 -12.58 -15.40
N LYS A 568 12.12 -12.15 -14.21
CA LYS A 568 11.29 -12.93 -13.31
C LYS A 568 9.93 -12.25 -13.12
N SER A 569 8.87 -13.04 -13.07
CA SER A 569 7.57 -12.52 -12.64
C SER A 569 7.67 -11.96 -11.22
N SER A 570 6.82 -10.99 -10.89
CA SER A 570 6.86 -10.39 -9.56
C SER A 570 6.51 -11.42 -8.48
N ARG A 571 7.30 -11.45 -7.42
CA ARG A 571 7.04 -12.27 -6.23
C ARG A 571 5.73 -11.90 -5.53
N TYR A 572 5.31 -10.66 -5.63
CA TYR A 572 4.12 -10.13 -4.96
C TYR A 572 2.82 -10.74 -5.46
N TYR A 573 2.83 -11.38 -6.64
CA TYR A 573 1.69 -12.12 -7.14
C TYR A 573 1.48 -13.46 -6.42
N THR A 574 2.53 -14.06 -5.88
CA THR A 574 2.49 -15.46 -5.40
C THR A 574 3.01 -15.65 -3.98
N GLN A 575 3.41 -14.56 -3.32
CA GLN A 575 3.93 -14.63 -1.95
C GLN A 575 2.83 -14.98 -0.95
N THR A 576 3.17 -15.88 -0.02
CA THR A 576 2.31 -16.17 1.14
C THR A 576 2.59 -15.20 2.29
N TYR A 577 1.53 -14.74 2.95
CA TYR A 577 1.56 -13.91 4.16
C TYR A 577 1.06 -14.66 5.39
N ASN A 578 0.36 -15.77 5.18
CA ASN A 578 0.01 -16.74 6.22
C ASN A 578 1.10 -17.79 6.31
N PRO A 579 1.48 -18.24 7.51
CA PRO A 579 2.49 -19.27 7.68
C PRO A 579 1.96 -20.65 7.35
N ALA A 580 2.78 -21.47 6.68
CA ALA A 580 2.66 -22.91 6.70
C ALA A 580 3.49 -23.50 7.87
N ILE A 581 3.00 -24.54 8.48
CA ILE A 581 3.64 -25.21 9.63
C ILE A 581 3.67 -26.72 9.43
N LEU A 582 4.70 -27.37 9.93
CA LEU A 582 4.72 -28.83 9.94
C LEU A 582 3.71 -29.37 10.96
N LYS A 583 2.62 -29.98 10.47
CA LYS A 583 1.57 -30.58 11.29
C LYS A 583 2.06 -31.80 12.06
N ARG A 584 1.31 -32.34 13.02
CA ARG A 584 1.65 -33.57 13.74
C ARG A 584 1.82 -34.73 12.78
N GLN A 585 2.76 -35.63 13.09
CA GLN A 585 2.83 -36.88 12.36
C GLN A 585 1.58 -37.74 12.64
N PRO A 586 1.14 -38.54 11.67
CA PRO A 586 0.01 -39.43 11.86
C PRO A 586 0.27 -40.45 12.96
N GLY A 587 -0.79 -40.77 13.68
CA GLY A 587 -0.73 -41.80 14.73
C GLY A 587 -0.47 -43.20 14.14
N THR A 588 0.34 -43.97 14.80
CA THR A 588 0.68 -45.35 14.40
C THR A 588 -0.28 -46.38 14.97
N SER A 589 -1.15 -45.99 15.91
CA SER A 589 -2.11 -46.86 16.59
C SER A 589 -3.40 -46.14 16.92
N MET A 590 -4.52 -46.74 16.58
CA MET A 590 -5.86 -46.26 16.92
C MET A 590 -6.09 -46.07 18.42
N ASP A 591 -5.37 -46.81 19.26
CA ASP A 591 -5.50 -46.74 20.72
C ASP A 591 -4.88 -45.47 21.33
N GLN A 592 -4.00 -44.79 20.60
CA GLN A 592 -3.36 -43.57 21.04
C GLN A 592 -4.16 -42.31 20.72
N ILE A 593 -5.27 -42.44 19.98
CA ILE A 593 -6.11 -41.28 19.62
C ILE A 593 -6.67 -40.63 20.88
N ARG A 594 -6.61 -39.29 20.92
CA ARG A 594 -7.13 -38.47 22.03
C ARG A 594 -7.96 -37.31 21.50
N VAL A 595 -9.02 -36.98 22.23
CA VAL A 595 -9.77 -35.72 22.06
C VAL A 595 -9.30 -34.75 23.14
N VAL A 596 -8.89 -33.56 22.75
CA VAL A 596 -8.27 -32.57 23.65
C VAL A 596 -8.89 -31.17 23.38
N PRO A 597 -9.25 -30.46 24.44
CA PRO A 597 -9.41 -30.90 25.83
C PRO A 597 -10.62 -31.83 26.02
N ASN A 598 -10.58 -32.68 27.01
CA ASN A 598 -11.70 -33.54 27.38
C ASN A 598 -11.73 -33.70 28.91
N PRO A 599 -12.69 -33.17 29.68
CA PRO A 599 -13.81 -32.37 29.19
C PRO A 599 -13.40 -31.03 28.52
N PHE A 600 -14.20 -30.57 27.59
CA PHE A 600 -14.04 -29.25 26.97
C PHE A 600 -14.97 -28.24 27.65
N TYR A 601 -14.40 -27.22 28.30
CA TYR A 601 -15.12 -26.13 28.93
C TYR A 601 -15.07 -24.90 28.04
N ILE A 602 -16.23 -24.42 27.57
CA ILE A 602 -16.35 -23.15 26.88
C ILE A 602 -16.24 -22.01 27.89
N GLY A 603 -15.33 -21.07 27.62
CA GLY A 603 -14.98 -19.99 28.57
C GLY A 603 -13.86 -20.36 29.54
N ALA A 604 -13.19 -21.50 29.35
CA ALA A 604 -11.92 -21.76 30.02
C ALA A 604 -10.86 -20.72 29.67
N ALA A 605 -9.90 -20.51 30.57
CA ALA A 605 -8.77 -19.63 30.30
C ALA A 605 -8.01 -20.05 29.03
N ALA A 606 -7.42 -19.08 28.33
CA ALA A 606 -6.72 -19.29 27.06
C ALA A 606 -5.64 -20.39 27.12
N GLU A 607 -5.00 -20.56 28.28
CA GLU A 607 -3.98 -21.59 28.54
C GLU A 607 -4.53 -23.03 28.50
N LEU A 608 -5.86 -23.18 28.67
CA LEU A 608 -6.57 -24.47 28.66
C LEU A 608 -7.27 -24.74 27.31
N THR A 609 -7.11 -23.83 26.33
CA THR A 609 -7.70 -23.92 24.99
C THR A 609 -6.58 -23.81 23.93
N PHE A 610 -6.95 -23.71 22.64
CA PHE A 610 -6.00 -23.52 21.54
C PHE A 610 -5.71 -22.03 21.23
N GLY A 611 -5.82 -21.16 22.24
CA GLY A 611 -5.56 -19.72 22.18
C GLY A 611 -6.82 -18.88 22.00
N ASP A 612 -6.67 -17.57 22.20
CA ASP A 612 -7.76 -16.60 22.29
C ASP A 612 -8.61 -16.47 21.01
N GLN A 613 -8.00 -16.77 19.86
CA GLN A 613 -8.67 -16.61 18.57
C GLN A 613 -9.58 -17.78 18.20
N GLN A 614 -9.56 -18.89 18.95
CA GLN A 614 -10.37 -20.07 18.65
C GLN A 614 -10.88 -20.76 19.92
N PRO A 615 -11.71 -20.08 20.70
CA PRO A 615 -12.14 -20.57 22.02
C PRO A 615 -13.04 -21.81 21.98
N ASN A 616 -13.64 -22.12 20.82
CA ASN A 616 -14.60 -23.24 20.67
C ASN A 616 -13.96 -24.48 20.04
N ARG A 617 -12.64 -24.58 19.97
CA ARG A 617 -11.93 -25.61 19.22
C ARG A 617 -11.59 -26.83 20.05
N LEU A 618 -11.92 -28.01 19.54
CA LEU A 618 -11.47 -29.32 19.99
C LEU A 618 -10.48 -29.90 18.98
N ALA A 619 -9.52 -30.68 19.44
CA ALA A 619 -8.58 -31.41 18.58
C ALA A 619 -8.67 -32.91 18.78
N PHE A 620 -8.59 -33.64 17.68
CA PHE A 620 -8.34 -35.08 17.63
C PHE A 620 -6.86 -35.31 17.37
N PHE A 621 -6.11 -35.85 18.33
CA PHE A 621 -4.66 -36.09 18.20
C PHE A 621 -4.34 -37.56 18.03
N ASN A 622 -3.20 -37.82 17.37
CA ASN A 622 -2.70 -39.14 17.03
C ASN A 622 -3.66 -39.93 16.13
N ILE A 623 -4.39 -39.24 15.28
CA ILE A 623 -5.25 -39.86 14.27
C ILE A 623 -4.42 -40.36 13.08
N PRO A 624 -4.90 -41.35 12.32
CA PRO A 624 -4.30 -41.74 11.05
C PRO A 624 -4.26 -40.57 10.08
N GLY A 625 -3.26 -40.51 9.19
CA GLY A 625 -3.12 -39.46 8.19
C GLY A 625 -4.27 -39.41 7.18
N ARG A 626 -5.03 -40.52 7.05
CA ARG A 626 -6.21 -40.63 6.21
C ARG A 626 -7.32 -41.33 6.99
N CYS A 627 -8.32 -40.58 7.42
CA CYS A 627 -9.44 -41.13 8.18
C CYS A 627 -10.69 -40.27 8.05
N THR A 628 -11.85 -40.87 8.35
CA THR A 628 -13.11 -40.16 8.54
C THR A 628 -13.42 -40.10 10.04
N ILE A 629 -13.76 -38.92 10.56
CA ILE A 629 -14.21 -38.69 11.92
C ILE A 629 -15.70 -38.35 11.88
N LYS A 630 -16.56 -39.22 12.40
CA LYS A 630 -17.99 -38.99 12.54
C LYS A 630 -18.33 -38.69 13.99
N ILE A 631 -18.96 -37.56 14.24
CA ILE A 631 -19.33 -37.09 15.59
C ILE A 631 -20.83 -37.25 15.77
N TYR A 632 -21.21 -37.93 16.86
CA TYR A 632 -22.59 -38.23 17.21
C TYR A 632 -22.95 -37.66 18.58
N THR A 633 -24.24 -37.37 18.78
CA THR A 633 -24.81 -37.14 20.11
C THR A 633 -24.84 -38.45 20.91
N GLU A 634 -25.11 -38.40 22.22
CA GLU A 634 -25.33 -39.60 23.05
C GLU A 634 -26.49 -40.46 22.60
N LEU A 635 -27.45 -39.89 21.89
CA LEU A 635 -28.60 -40.60 21.31
C LEU A 635 -28.30 -41.22 19.93
N GLY A 636 -27.10 -41.05 19.41
CA GLY A 636 -26.64 -41.64 18.15
C GLY A 636 -26.99 -40.80 16.90
N GLU A 637 -27.36 -39.54 17.05
CA GLU A 637 -27.57 -38.63 15.92
C GLU A 637 -26.24 -38.13 15.38
N LEU A 638 -26.00 -38.30 14.08
CA LEU A 638 -24.79 -37.77 13.39
C LEU A 638 -24.91 -36.25 13.25
N ILE A 639 -23.97 -35.52 13.83
CA ILE A 639 -23.97 -34.06 13.84
C ILE A 639 -22.86 -33.45 12.99
N LYS A 640 -21.73 -34.18 12.80
CA LYS A 640 -20.61 -33.71 11.98
C LYS A 640 -19.84 -34.88 11.40
N THR A 641 -19.40 -34.73 10.15
CA THR A 641 -18.39 -35.58 9.52
C THR A 641 -17.19 -34.73 9.15
N ILE A 642 -15.99 -35.20 9.49
CA ILE A 642 -14.72 -34.58 9.13
C ILE A 642 -13.96 -35.61 8.30
N GLU A 643 -13.74 -35.28 7.03
CA GLU A 643 -12.85 -36.05 6.16
C GLU A 643 -11.43 -35.53 6.35
N HIS A 644 -10.55 -36.40 6.81
CA HIS A 644 -9.15 -36.09 7.10
C HIS A 644 -8.25 -36.86 6.14
N THR A 645 -7.56 -36.13 5.25
CA THR A 645 -6.75 -36.72 4.17
C THR A 645 -5.40 -36.01 3.97
N ASP A 646 -5.03 -35.09 4.86
CA ASP A 646 -3.85 -34.23 4.71
C ASP A 646 -2.55 -34.85 5.27
N GLY A 647 -2.58 -36.11 5.64
CA GLY A 647 -1.41 -36.82 6.16
C GLY A 647 -0.98 -36.44 7.57
N SER A 648 -1.70 -35.55 8.26
CA SER A 648 -1.37 -35.15 9.63
C SER A 648 -1.96 -36.11 10.68
N GLY A 649 -1.43 -36.02 11.92
CA GLY A 649 -1.94 -36.77 13.04
C GLY A 649 -2.92 -35.96 13.91
N ASP A 650 -3.46 -34.87 13.38
CA ASP A 650 -4.40 -34.01 14.12
C ASP A 650 -5.48 -33.44 13.19
N ALA A 651 -6.69 -33.40 13.71
CA ALA A 651 -7.81 -32.71 13.09
C ALA A 651 -8.53 -31.87 14.14
N TYR A 652 -9.15 -30.79 13.70
CA TYR A 652 -9.80 -29.83 14.57
C TYR A 652 -11.29 -29.72 14.29
N TRP A 653 -12.05 -29.43 15.32
CA TRP A 653 -13.47 -29.21 15.26
C TRP A 653 -13.87 -28.02 16.13
N ASP A 654 -14.58 -27.08 15.56
CA ASP A 654 -15.03 -25.82 16.16
C ASP A 654 -16.34 -25.93 16.97
N SER A 655 -16.75 -27.15 17.31
CA SER A 655 -17.97 -27.46 18.10
C SER A 655 -19.27 -26.98 17.42
N VAL A 656 -19.34 -27.05 16.08
CA VAL A 656 -20.54 -26.77 15.30
C VAL A 656 -20.98 -28.00 14.50
N THR A 657 -22.30 -28.12 14.29
CA THR A 657 -22.89 -29.17 13.45
C THR A 657 -22.64 -28.93 11.96
N SER A 658 -22.99 -29.89 11.11
CA SER A 658 -22.95 -29.73 9.65
C SER A 658 -23.86 -28.59 9.13
N SER A 659 -24.86 -28.17 9.93
CA SER A 659 -25.76 -27.04 9.65
C SER A 659 -25.33 -25.74 10.32
N ASN A 660 -24.05 -25.62 10.72
CA ASN A 660 -23.47 -24.46 11.41
C ASN A 660 -24.15 -24.05 12.73
N GLN A 661 -24.80 -25.02 13.39
CA GLN A 661 -25.39 -24.80 14.72
C GLN A 661 -24.38 -25.17 15.80
N VAL A 662 -24.22 -24.32 16.79
CA VAL A 662 -23.34 -24.56 17.93
C VAL A 662 -23.91 -25.68 18.79
N VAL A 663 -23.05 -26.66 19.13
CA VAL A 663 -23.49 -27.80 19.95
C VAL A 663 -23.71 -27.41 21.42
N VAL A 664 -24.59 -28.09 22.10
CA VAL A 664 -24.94 -27.87 23.52
C VAL A 664 -24.03 -28.67 24.45
N SER A 665 -24.10 -28.40 25.78
CA SER A 665 -23.45 -29.25 26.79
C SER A 665 -23.99 -30.67 26.70
N GLY A 666 -23.08 -31.65 26.70
CA GLY A 666 -23.47 -33.06 26.60
C GLY A 666 -22.28 -34.02 26.40
N LEU A 667 -22.63 -35.30 26.37
CA LEU A 667 -21.73 -36.37 25.98
C LEU A 667 -21.79 -36.55 24.44
N TYR A 668 -20.63 -36.57 23.81
CA TYR A 668 -20.47 -36.80 22.38
C TYR A 668 -19.63 -38.05 22.12
N ILE A 669 -19.89 -38.67 20.97
CA ILE A 669 -19.21 -39.90 20.54
C ILE A 669 -18.55 -39.62 19.18
N ALA A 670 -17.23 -39.74 19.12
CA ALA A 670 -16.50 -39.72 17.85
C ALA A 670 -16.20 -41.15 17.39
N VAL A 671 -16.51 -41.47 16.18
CA VAL A 671 -16.15 -42.70 15.47
C VAL A 671 -15.11 -42.36 14.44
N ILE A 672 -13.88 -42.82 14.61
CA ILE A 672 -12.76 -42.59 13.69
C ILE A 672 -12.53 -43.87 12.90
N GLU A 673 -12.54 -43.78 11.59
CA GLU A 673 -12.30 -44.88 10.65
C GLU A 673 -11.03 -44.63 9.84
N ASN A 674 -10.03 -45.50 9.98
CA ASN A 674 -8.80 -45.41 9.19
C ASN A 674 -9.06 -45.93 7.77
N HIS A 675 -8.77 -45.09 6.75
CA HIS A 675 -9.01 -45.46 5.33
C HIS A 675 -8.02 -46.55 4.83
N ASP A 676 -6.84 -46.63 5.40
CA ASP A 676 -5.81 -47.53 4.91
C ASP A 676 -5.96 -48.96 5.50
N THR A 677 -6.46 -49.06 6.74
CA THR A 677 -6.63 -50.35 7.40
C THR A 677 -8.07 -50.78 7.61
N GLY A 678 -9.04 -49.89 7.49
CA GLY A 678 -10.45 -50.10 7.84
C GLY A 678 -10.74 -50.21 9.32
N GLU A 679 -9.73 -50.02 10.17
CA GLU A 679 -9.86 -50.07 11.63
C GLU A 679 -10.69 -48.94 12.16
N ARG A 680 -11.50 -49.18 13.20
CA ARG A 680 -12.38 -48.18 13.80
C ARG A 680 -12.08 -47.99 15.28
N LYS A 681 -12.08 -46.71 15.72
CA LYS A 681 -12.00 -46.32 17.12
C LYS A 681 -13.19 -45.49 17.54
N ILE A 682 -13.76 -45.80 18.69
CA ILE A 682 -14.86 -45.02 19.29
C ILE A 682 -14.28 -44.31 20.53
N ILE A 683 -14.47 -43.01 20.59
CA ILE A 683 -14.03 -42.16 21.70
C ILE A 683 -15.20 -41.33 22.20
N LYS A 684 -15.37 -41.31 23.54
CA LYS A 684 -16.34 -40.46 24.19
C LYS A 684 -15.67 -39.22 24.75
N PHE A 685 -16.29 -38.07 24.60
CA PHE A 685 -15.83 -36.80 25.14
C PHE A 685 -16.99 -35.93 25.59
N VAL A 686 -16.73 -34.95 26.44
CA VAL A 686 -17.76 -34.11 27.07
C VAL A 686 -17.50 -32.65 26.71
N ILE A 687 -18.57 -31.94 26.33
CA ILE A 687 -18.59 -30.52 26.16
C ILE A 687 -19.43 -29.90 27.25
N ILE A 688 -18.92 -28.85 27.91
CA ILE A 688 -19.58 -28.09 28.97
C ILE A 688 -19.54 -26.61 28.55
N ARG A 689 -20.76 -26.05 28.36
CA ARG A 689 -20.98 -24.65 27.99
C ARG A 689 -21.52 -23.86 29.17
#